data_b92a64f9183a9253b8a30177bbd009b4
#
_entry.id   b92a64f9183a9253b8a30177bbd009b4
#
_cell.length_a   1.000
_cell.length_b   1.000
_cell.length_c   1.000
_cell.angle_alpha   90.00
_cell.angle_beta   90.00
_cell.angle_gamma   90.00
#
_symmetry.space_group_name_H-M   'P 1'
#
loop_
_entity.id
_entity.type
_entity.pdbx_description
1 polymer ?
#
loop_
_entity_poly.entity_id
_entity_poly.type
_entity_poly.pdbx_seq_one_letter_code
_entity_poly.pdbx_strand_id
1 'polypeptide(L)'
;MNRWLACSILLFATLGCGTPEDGGAAAADAALDVGPGADAADLAADDGADAAAEDVFVDPFEGAPPRVCHPAGGWDGKTPLFSEWSEALGQGGEERAKGIRVSAADLDGDLYPEIVVRRNVIGQRSEPSDPKKRHLTLLRNTAGAQGARQFVDATVASGLLATRDGATGRPCHVVVFGDVDGDGDTDLFCGMNVTADKPGDAIDTSEWLRNDGKGNFALVGEASAFGGAARRALTSATFVDYNRDGALDLWLGYGTWDKASTADLLFAGDGAGNFSDVSAAEGLATLPATLTNLKSGAADRNTWGTGACDFNGDGHPDLYTTSYGRYFNGLWLGGGLTSGSRFGDVMHESRWDRDLDDDWTSNWNAQCYCFENPTAADCGKAGKPVVNCSSLKASFGGTYRWNHALDRDPWRLGGTTAGAVCADIDEDGDLDAVQWNIVHSDVGASSDSTHFMRNQGGTLPLFDHPKPSESGMQRVYTGLGWNEGDMSGAVADFDLDGHLDVLVAGSDYPGTRAVLWLGKGDGTFVEVPFAMAIDHPRAAGLAVVDLDLDGDLDVVLGSSRNRCSGAAGADCPPDERVRFWRNETIGATGARGNWLALQLVGGGEGDARSNRSGIGARVEVVAGGQTRVLELQGGYGHFGQQNGLLLHVGLGAACDVESVKVRWPDLAGTVETFVGVRANRVVRLERGAGKPAYPLD
;
A
#
# COMPACT_ATOMS: atom_id res chain seq x y z
N MET A 1 -34.26 -26.46 -39.82
CA MET A 1 -34.40 -27.93 -39.66
C MET A 1 -33.93 -28.22 -38.24
N ASN A 2 -34.85 -28.26 -37.37
CA ASN A 2 -35.39 -29.42 -36.65
C ASN A 2 -34.32 -30.12 -35.82
N ARG A 3 -34.40 -30.21 -34.54
CA ARG A 3 -35.39 -30.62 -33.52
C ARG A 3 -34.58 -31.51 -32.55
N TRP A 4 -34.70 -31.70 -31.33
CA TRP A 4 -35.69 -31.63 -30.27
C TRP A 4 -34.96 -31.98 -28.97
N LEU A 5 -35.25 -31.35 -27.88
CA LEU A 5 -36.14 -31.69 -26.75
C LEU A 5 -35.54 -32.80 -25.85
N ALA A 6 -35.38 -32.63 -24.63
CA ALA A 6 -36.18 -32.17 -23.50
C ALA A 6 -36.48 -33.31 -22.53
N CYS A 7 -36.65 -32.95 -21.34
CA CYS A 7 -37.49 -33.59 -20.31
C CYS A 7 -36.77 -34.65 -19.46
N SER A 8 -36.97 -34.75 -18.23
CA SER A 8 -37.88 -34.19 -17.22
C SER A 8 -37.78 -34.99 -15.94
N ILE A 9 -37.91 -34.35 -14.81
CA ILE A 9 -38.94 -34.58 -13.77
C ILE A 9 -38.64 -35.63 -12.69
N LEU A 10 -38.52 -35.07 -11.48
CA LEU A 10 -39.14 -35.40 -10.19
C LEU A 10 -39.19 -36.85 -9.71
N LEU A 11 -38.82 -37.08 -8.48
CA LEU A 11 -39.77 -37.60 -7.50
C LEU A 11 -39.37 -37.28 -6.05
N PHE A 12 -40.36 -36.81 -5.32
CA PHE A 12 -40.42 -36.61 -3.87
C PHE A 12 -40.32 -37.94 -3.12
N ALA A 13 -39.73 -37.92 -1.92
CA ALA A 13 -40.21 -38.74 -0.82
C ALA A 13 -39.95 -37.99 0.51
N THR A 14 -41.03 -37.58 1.09
CA THR A 14 -41.24 -37.16 2.47
C THR A 14 -41.23 -38.36 3.40
N LEU A 15 -40.83 -38.12 4.66
CA LEU A 15 -41.21 -38.76 5.94
C LEU A 15 -40.05 -38.57 6.91
N GLY A 16 -40.15 -38.12 8.13
CA GLY A 16 -41.28 -37.87 8.99
C GLY A 16 -40.72 -37.42 10.35
N CYS A 17 -41.50 -36.62 11.06
CA CYS A 17 -41.26 -36.11 12.40
C CYS A 17 -41.00 -37.20 13.45
N GLY A 18 -40.22 -36.83 14.48
CA GLY A 18 -40.15 -37.59 15.71
C GLY A 18 -39.32 -36.83 16.76
N THR A 19 -40.00 -36.03 17.53
CA THR A 19 -39.54 -35.68 18.89
C THR A 19 -39.85 -36.78 19.84
N PRO A 20 -39.07 -37.02 20.86
CA PRO A 20 -39.66 -37.00 22.20
C PRO A 20 -38.87 -36.21 23.26
N GLU A 21 -39.67 -35.83 24.20
CA GLU A 21 -39.50 -35.06 25.39
C GLU A 21 -38.58 -35.70 26.44
N ASP A 22 -38.13 -34.80 27.34
CA ASP A 22 -37.98 -34.88 28.80
C ASP A 22 -37.15 -36.00 29.44
N GLY A 23 -36.26 -35.49 30.31
CA GLY A 23 -35.62 -36.26 31.37
C GLY A 23 -34.69 -35.38 32.22
N GLY A 24 -35.25 -34.65 33.16
CA GLY A 24 -34.52 -33.88 34.16
C GLY A 24 -33.96 -34.73 35.31
N ALA A 25 -32.94 -34.18 35.95
CA ALA A 25 -32.58 -34.34 37.37
C ALA A 25 -31.35 -33.45 37.64
N ALA A 26 -31.49 -32.36 38.35
CA ALA A 26 -31.40 -32.15 39.80
C ALA A 26 -29.96 -32.17 40.33
N ALA A 27 -29.53 -30.95 40.65
CA ALA A 27 -28.81 -30.41 41.77
C ALA A 27 -27.89 -31.29 42.65
N ALA A 28 -26.70 -30.77 42.93
CA ALA A 28 -26.17 -30.77 44.29
C ALA A 28 -25.19 -29.62 44.51
N ASP A 29 -25.62 -28.64 45.31
CA ASP A 29 -24.82 -27.66 46.03
C ASP A 29 -23.81 -28.36 46.96
N ALA A 30 -22.64 -27.82 47.08
CA ALA A 30 -21.84 -27.97 48.30
C ALA A 30 -21.09 -26.65 48.57
N ALA A 31 -21.73 -25.81 49.36
CA ALA A 31 -21.11 -24.74 50.10
C ALA A 31 -20.28 -25.31 51.24
N LEU A 32 -19.07 -24.83 51.42
CA LEU A 32 -18.33 -24.97 52.69
C LEU A 32 -18.06 -23.59 53.27
N ASP A 33 -18.78 -23.32 54.31
CA ASP A 33 -18.69 -22.28 55.28
C ASP A 33 -17.43 -22.44 56.14
N VAL A 34 -16.65 -21.36 56.34
CA VAL A 34 -15.71 -21.27 57.48
C VAL A 34 -15.83 -19.86 58.08
N GLY A 35 -16.39 -19.81 59.21
CA GLY A 35 -16.58 -18.62 60.04
C GLY A 35 -15.32 -18.20 60.82
N PRO A 36 -15.42 -17.12 61.58
CA PRO A 36 -14.33 -16.26 62.02
C PRO A 36 -13.77 -16.53 63.41
N GLY A 37 -12.56 -16.03 63.66
CA GLY A 37 -12.01 -15.99 64.99
C GLY A 37 -10.65 -15.37 65.12
N ALA A 38 -10.65 -14.12 65.61
CA ALA A 38 -9.91 -13.57 66.75
C ALA A 38 -8.36 -13.61 66.67
N ASP A 39 -7.58 -12.65 66.98
CA ASP A 39 -7.57 -11.55 67.98
C ASP A 39 -6.38 -10.62 67.67
N ALA A 40 -6.54 -9.35 67.98
CA ALA A 40 -5.51 -8.35 67.98
C ALA A 40 -4.50 -8.51 69.13
N ALA A 41 -3.22 -8.24 68.85
CA ALA A 41 -2.31 -7.78 69.88
C ALA A 41 -1.23 -6.88 69.25
N ASP A 42 -1.17 -5.66 69.76
CA ASP A 42 -0.16 -4.63 69.68
C ASP A 42 1.29 -5.14 69.59
N LEU A 43 2.10 -4.54 68.72
CA LEU A 43 3.47 -4.18 69.04
C LEU A 43 3.98 -3.01 68.21
N ALA A 44 4.60 -2.12 68.89
CA ALA A 44 5.15 -0.82 68.66
C ALA A 44 5.89 -0.55 67.34
N ALA A 45 5.85 0.74 66.94
CA ALA A 45 6.61 1.41 65.95
C ALA A 45 8.11 1.16 66.04
N ASP A 46 8.73 0.90 64.87
CA ASP A 46 10.14 1.17 64.63
C ASP A 46 10.25 1.92 63.30
N ASP A 47 10.79 3.16 63.37
CA ASP A 47 11.04 4.03 62.25
C ASP A 47 12.24 3.48 61.44
N GLY A 48 11.93 2.64 60.42
CA GLY A 48 12.89 2.23 59.41
C GLY A 48 12.42 2.73 58.06
N ALA A 49 13.17 3.69 57.48
CA ALA A 49 12.96 4.12 56.11
C ALA A 49 13.12 2.92 55.13
N ASP A 50 12.00 2.34 54.73
CA ASP A 50 11.96 1.42 53.61
C ASP A 50 12.20 2.22 52.32
N ALA A 51 13.42 2.11 51.81
CA ALA A 51 13.70 2.38 50.41
C ALA A 51 12.77 1.47 49.60
N ALA A 52 11.91 2.07 48.78
CA ALA A 52 11.08 1.34 47.84
C ALA A 52 11.99 0.35 47.06
N ALA A 53 11.73 -0.92 47.23
CA ALA A 53 12.33 -1.92 46.38
C ALA A 53 11.91 -1.55 44.97
N GLU A 54 12.85 -1.06 44.14
CA GLU A 54 12.66 -1.01 42.71
C GLU A 54 12.31 -2.46 42.29
N ASP A 55 11.15 -2.64 41.74
CA ASP A 55 10.81 -3.89 41.03
C ASP A 55 11.89 -4.11 39.98
N VAL A 56 12.87 -4.94 40.32
CA VAL A 56 13.88 -5.38 39.36
C VAL A 56 13.17 -6.25 38.34
N PHE A 57 12.76 -5.64 37.24
CA PHE A 57 12.27 -6.39 36.06
C PHE A 57 13.35 -7.39 35.70
N VAL A 58 13.10 -8.66 35.97
CA VAL A 58 14.00 -9.75 35.55
C VAL A 58 13.72 -9.94 34.07
N ASP A 59 14.68 -9.50 33.23
CA ASP A 59 14.62 -9.72 31.79
C ASP A 59 14.45 -11.21 31.50
N PRO A 60 13.37 -11.62 30.80
CA PRO A 60 13.14 -13.03 30.48
C PRO A 60 14.19 -13.63 29.52
N PHE A 61 15.03 -12.79 28.88
CA PHE A 61 16.04 -13.23 27.94
C PHE A 61 17.45 -12.77 28.33
N GLU A 62 18.31 -13.75 28.64
CA GLU A 62 19.73 -13.50 28.83
C GLU A 62 20.36 -12.99 27.53
N GLY A 63 20.91 -11.77 27.54
CA GLY A 63 21.54 -11.11 26.40
C GLY A 63 20.67 -10.11 25.63
N ALA A 64 19.49 -9.76 26.12
CA ALA A 64 18.72 -8.65 25.53
C ALA A 64 19.45 -7.31 25.72
N PRO A 65 19.37 -6.38 24.73
CA PRO A 65 19.98 -5.05 24.85
C PRO A 65 19.31 -4.24 25.96
N PRO A 66 19.99 -3.21 26.50
CA PRO A 66 19.43 -2.35 27.53
C PRO A 66 18.16 -1.64 27.04
N ARG A 67 17.22 -1.45 27.95
CA ARG A 67 15.98 -0.70 27.68
C ARG A 67 16.33 0.78 27.44
N VAL A 68 15.80 1.33 26.35
CA VAL A 68 15.88 2.75 26.00
C VAL A 68 14.46 3.28 25.87
N CYS A 69 14.13 4.38 26.55
CA CYS A 69 12.83 5.01 26.49
C CYS A 69 12.93 6.48 26.12
N HIS A 70 12.05 6.92 25.25
CA HIS A 70 11.91 8.30 24.86
C HIS A 70 10.63 8.92 25.47
N PRO A 71 10.56 10.25 25.66
CA PRO A 71 9.30 10.93 25.97
C PRO A 71 8.26 10.67 24.85
N ALA A 72 6.99 10.87 25.15
CA ALA A 72 5.92 10.75 24.17
C ALA A 72 6.20 11.54 22.89
N GLY A 73 5.88 10.95 21.75
CA GLY A 73 5.94 11.58 20.42
C GLY A 73 4.86 12.64 20.24
N GLY A 74 4.66 13.02 19.00
CA GLY A 74 3.70 13.99 18.55
C GLY A 74 4.34 15.33 18.15
N TRP A 75 3.89 15.84 17.00
CA TRP A 75 4.35 17.11 16.47
C TRP A 75 3.96 18.30 17.36
N ASP A 76 4.90 19.20 17.62
CA ASP A 76 4.69 20.35 18.51
C ASP A 76 3.92 21.52 17.88
N GLY A 77 3.60 21.43 16.58
CA GLY A 77 2.91 22.48 15.82
C GLY A 77 3.74 23.71 15.52
N LYS A 78 5.05 23.72 15.79
CA LYS A 78 5.90 24.92 15.72
C LYS A 78 7.20 24.74 14.95
N THR A 79 7.81 23.56 15.05
CA THR A 79 9.04 23.21 14.33
C THR A 79 8.70 22.44 13.07
N PRO A 80 9.43 22.63 11.95
CA PRO A 80 9.26 21.78 10.78
C PRO A 80 9.47 20.30 11.16
N LEU A 81 8.54 19.44 10.72
CA LEU A 81 8.63 18.00 10.94
C LEU A 81 9.70 17.36 10.05
N PHE A 82 9.93 17.95 8.87
CA PHE A 82 10.93 17.47 7.92
C PHE A 82 11.88 18.58 7.49
N SER A 83 13.14 18.19 7.19
CA SER A 83 14.13 19.05 6.56
C SER A 83 14.70 18.43 5.28
N GLU A 84 15.06 19.24 4.28
CA GLU A 84 15.68 18.71 3.04
C GLU A 84 17.11 18.26 3.33
N TRP A 85 17.40 16.99 3.09
CA TRP A 85 18.65 16.31 3.43
C TRP A 85 19.52 15.94 2.22
N SER A 86 19.04 16.21 0.99
CA SER A 86 19.65 15.77 -0.27
C SER A 86 21.14 16.11 -0.39
N GLU A 87 21.57 17.31 0.03
CA GLU A 87 22.97 17.75 -0.08
C GLU A 87 23.88 16.94 0.85
N ALA A 88 23.47 16.71 2.08
CA ALA A 88 24.24 15.94 3.07
C ALA A 88 24.41 14.47 2.66
N LEU A 89 23.43 13.92 1.96
CA LEU A 89 23.45 12.55 1.42
C LEU A 89 24.21 12.41 0.07
N GLY A 90 24.89 13.48 -0.40
CA GLY A 90 25.62 13.48 -1.67
C GLY A 90 24.73 13.66 -2.91
N GLN A 91 23.44 13.95 -2.73
CA GLN A 91 22.46 14.15 -3.81
C GLN A 91 22.14 15.64 -4.09
N GLY A 92 23.00 16.57 -3.65
CA GLY A 92 22.86 18.01 -3.86
C GLY A 92 23.34 18.52 -5.23
N GLY A 93 24.27 17.83 -5.91
CA GLY A 93 24.93 18.25 -7.14
C GLY A 93 24.11 18.12 -8.44
N GLU A 94 24.72 18.40 -9.59
CA GLU A 94 24.10 18.22 -10.90
C GLU A 94 23.98 16.75 -11.31
N GLU A 95 24.85 15.90 -10.79
CA GLU A 95 24.91 14.43 -11.04
C GLU A 95 23.88 13.64 -10.23
N ARG A 96 23.06 14.31 -9.43
CA ARG A 96 22.02 13.69 -8.59
C ARG A 96 21.00 12.88 -9.41
N ALA A 97 20.38 11.92 -8.74
CA ALA A 97 19.33 11.11 -9.35
C ALA A 97 18.13 11.96 -9.78
N LYS A 98 17.58 11.64 -10.93
CA LYS A 98 16.42 12.30 -11.53
C LYS A 98 15.36 11.27 -11.89
N GLY A 99 14.15 11.52 -11.45
CA GLY A 99 13.01 10.65 -11.73
C GLY A 99 11.74 11.09 -11.03
N ILE A 100 10.68 10.43 -11.39
CA ILE A 100 9.34 10.72 -10.87
C ILE A 100 8.78 9.57 -10.02
N ARG A 101 9.40 8.39 -10.06
CA ARG A 101 9.00 7.22 -9.27
C ARG A 101 10.18 6.77 -8.41
N VAL A 102 9.85 6.40 -7.19
CA VAL A 102 10.83 5.98 -6.19
C VAL A 102 10.32 4.71 -5.53
N SER A 103 11.21 3.77 -5.27
CA SER A 103 10.96 2.60 -4.43
C SER A 103 12.20 2.34 -3.59
N ALA A 104 12.04 1.76 -2.41
CA ALA A 104 13.11 1.49 -1.48
C ALA A 104 13.10 0.03 -1.04
N ALA A 105 14.27 -0.56 -0.85
CA ALA A 105 14.46 -1.86 -0.23
C ALA A 105 15.90 -2.01 0.25
N ASP A 106 16.12 -2.82 1.28
CA ASP A 106 17.44 -3.32 1.65
C ASP A 106 17.84 -4.38 0.63
N LEU A 107 18.84 -4.10 -0.20
CA LEU A 107 19.29 -4.96 -1.30
C LEU A 107 20.64 -5.64 -1.06
N ASP A 108 21.36 -5.25 -0.02
CA ASP A 108 22.65 -5.87 0.32
C ASP A 108 22.71 -6.46 1.74
N GLY A 109 21.57 -6.49 2.42
CA GLY A 109 21.37 -7.18 3.69
C GLY A 109 21.92 -6.42 4.89
N ASP A 110 22.24 -5.14 4.75
CA ASP A 110 22.81 -4.31 5.83
C ASP A 110 21.73 -3.53 6.63
N LEU A 111 20.44 -3.69 6.28
CA LEU A 111 19.22 -3.05 6.80
C LEU A 111 19.02 -1.60 6.34
N TYR A 112 20.03 -0.94 5.83
CA TYR A 112 19.88 0.41 5.28
C TYR A 112 19.32 0.35 3.87
N PRO A 113 18.20 1.02 3.59
CA PRO A 113 17.51 0.87 2.31
C PRO A 113 18.27 1.52 1.15
N GLU A 114 18.37 0.81 0.03
CA GLU A 114 18.70 1.35 -1.28
C GLU A 114 17.51 2.03 -1.90
N ILE A 115 17.77 2.98 -2.80
CA ILE A 115 16.72 3.74 -3.52
C ILE A 115 16.79 3.45 -5.01
N VAL A 116 15.68 2.98 -5.58
CA VAL A 116 15.51 2.81 -7.03
C VAL A 116 14.65 3.95 -7.57
N VAL A 117 15.25 4.76 -8.44
CA VAL A 117 14.63 5.93 -9.05
C VAL A 117 14.32 5.65 -10.51
N ARG A 118 13.11 5.97 -10.97
CA ARG A 118 12.65 5.73 -12.34
C ARG A 118 12.10 6.99 -12.99
N ARG A 119 12.47 7.21 -14.25
CA ARG A 119 11.87 8.22 -15.10
C ARG A 119 10.68 7.62 -15.86
N ASN A 120 9.70 8.44 -16.17
CA ASN A 120 8.55 8.02 -16.97
C ASN A 120 8.87 8.09 -18.48
N VAL A 121 9.70 7.16 -18.95
CA VAL A 121 10.06 7.04 -20.38
C VAL A 121 9.61 5.68 -20.88
N ILE A 122 8.49 5.67 -21.59
CA ILE A 122 7.82 4.44 -22.04
C ILE A 122 8.57 3.83 -23.22
N GLY A 123 8.85 2.52 -23.15
CA GLY A 123 9.34 1.70 -24.25
C GLY A 123 10.74 2.06 -24.79
N GLN A 124 11.57 2.76 -24.00
CA GLN A 124 12.93 3.16 -24.44
C GLN A 124 13.98 2.63 -23.48
N ARG A 125 15.06 2.08 -24.05
CA ARG A 125 16.25 1.70 -23.28
C ARG A 125 16.97 2.93 -22.74
N SER A 126 17.52 2.81 -21.54
CA SER A 126 18.42 3.77 -20.93
C SER A 126 19.76 3.82 -21.65
N GLU A 127 20.43 4.97 -21.68
CA GLU A 127 21.86 5.06 -21.99
C GLU A 127 22.66 4.95 -20.67
N PRO A 128 23.32 3.83 -20.38
CA PRO A 128 23.92 3.60 -19.07
C PRO A 128 25.06 4.57 -18.73
N SER A 129 25.82 4.98 -19.75
CA SER A 129 26.98 5.87 -19.63
C SER A 129 26.64 7.35 -19.43
N ASP A 130 25.37 7.75 -19.69
CA ASP A 130 24.92 9.13 -19.57
C ASP A 130 23.83 9.26 -18.49
N PRO A 131 24.15 9.72 -17.26
CA PRO A 131 23.16 9.89 -16.20
C PRO A 131 21.96 10.76 -16.59
N LYS A 132 22.13 11.68 -17.56
CA LYS A 132 21.05 12.55 -18.04
C LYS A 132 20.04 11.83 -18.93
N LYS A 133 20.43 10.71 -19.54
CA LYS A 133 19.58 9.87 -20.39
C LYS A 133 19.20 8.54 -19.74
N ARG A 134 19.63 8.32 -18.52
CA ARG A 134 19.32 7.12 -17.77
C ARG A 134 17.87 7.19 -17.29
N HIS A 135 17.13 6.09 -17.46
CA HIS A 135 15.71 6.00 -17.08
C HIS A 135 15.50 5.27 -15.76
N LEU A 136 16.51 4.53 -15.31
CA LEU A 136 16.56 3.79 -14.08
C LEU A 136 17.87 4.11 -13.37
N THR A 137 17.81 4.41 -12.08
CA THR A 137 18.99 4.66 -11.25
C THR A 137 18.86 3.89 -9.94
N LEU A 138 19.88 3.13 -9.58
CA LEU A 138 20.04 2.52 -8.26
C LEU A 138 21.02 3.36 -7.45
N LEU A 139 20.57 3.87 -6.34
CA LEU A 139 21.38 4.56 -5.35
C LEU A 139 21.61 3.63 -4.17
N ARG A 140 22.87 3.24 -3.94
CA ARG A 140 23.27 2.45 -2.80
C ARG A 140 23.49 3.34 -1.59
N ASN A 141 22.90 2.97 -0.46
CA ASN A 141 23.08 3.62 0.82
C ASN A 141 24.37 3.12 1.47
N THR A 142 25.35 3.95 1.64
CA THR A 142 26.68 3.54 2.14
C THR A 142 27.11 4.39 3.32
N ALA A 143 28.01 3.84 4.14
CA ALA A 143 28.65 4.61 5.20
C ALA A 143 29.53 5.72 4.62
N GLY A 144 29.25 6.94 4.96
CA GLY A 144 30.03 8.13 4.65
C GLY A 144 31.07 8.45 5.75
N ALA A 145 31.56 9.68 5.73
CA ALA A 145 32.53 10.13 6.75
C ALA A 145 31.86 10.23 8.13
N GLN A 146 32.55 9.76 9.17
CA GLN A 146 32.13 9.86 10.58
C GLN A 146 30.79 9.15 10.90
N GLY A 147 30.44 8.10 10.13
CA GLY A 147 29.20 7.33 10.33
C GLY A 147 27.96 7.95 9.70
N ALA A 148 28.07 9.09 9.04
CA ALA A 148 26.96 9.64 8.25
C ALA A 148 26.64 8.73 7.06
N ARG A 149 25.39 8.74 6.60
CA ARG A 149 24.98 8.01 5.40
C ARG A 149 25.23 8.84 4.14
N GLN A 150 25.42 8.16 3.02
CA GLN A 150 25.51 8.77 1.69
C GLN A 150 24.98 7.83 0.62
N PHE A 151 24.40 8.38 -0.45
CA PHE A 151 23.93 7.60 -1.59
C PHE A 151 24.89 7.68 -2.78
N VAL A 152 25.32 6.51 -3.23
CA VAL A 152 26.25 6.35 -4.36
C VAL A 152 25.54 5.66 -5.52
N ASP A 153 25.71 6.19 -6.74
CA ASP A 153 25.17 5.58 -7.95
C ASP A 153 25.85 4.21 -8.23
N ALA A 154 25.10 3.14 -8.01
CA ALA A 154 25.50 1.77 -8.27
C ALA A 154 24.86 1.16 -9.54
N THR A 155 24.12 1.94 -10.31
CA THR A 155 23.25 1.48 -11.41
C THR A 155 23.96 0.56 -12.39
N VAL A 156 25.11 0.98 -12.89
CA VAL A 156 25.86 0.20 -13.90
C VAL A 156 26.60 -0.96 -13.26
N ALA A 157 27.18 -0.73 -12.08
CA ALA A 157 27.97 -1.75 -11.38
C ALA A 157 27.12 -2.91 -10.87
N SER A 158 25.85 -2.65 -10.51
CA SER A 158 24.94 -3.67 -9.97
C SER A 158 24.41 -4.67 -11.02
N GLY A 159 24.61 -4.43 -12.32
CA GLY A 159 24.03 -5.29 -13.35
C GLY A 159 22.54 -5.06 -13.62
N LEU A 160 21.88 -4.17 -12.89
CA LEU A 160 20.45 -3.89 -12.99
C LEU A 160 19.96 -3.54 -14.43
N LEU A 161 20.83 -2.97 -15.24
CA LEU A 161 20.53 -2.58 -16.62
C LEU A 161 20.83 -3.69 -17.65
N ALA A 162 21.20 -4.89 -17.27
CA ALA A 162 21.50 -6.00 -18.19
C ALA A 162 20.28 -6.35 -19.06
N THR A 163 20.51 -6.64 -20.34
CA THR A 163 19.50 -7.06 -21.31
C THR A 163 19.86 -8.42 -21.90
N ARG A 164 18.88 -9.18 -22.43
CA ARG A 164 19.09 -10.53 -22.95
C ARG A 164 19.91 -10.61 -24.22
N ASP A 165 20.07 -9.54 -24.95
CA ASP A 165 20.96 -9.44 -26.13
C ASP A 165 22.43 -9.17 -25.78
N GLY A 166 22.75 -9.14 -24.47
CA GLY A 166 24.09 -8.82 -23.99
C GLY A 166 24.46 -7.34 -24.03
N ALA A 167 23.51 -6.48 -24.40
CA ALA A 167 23.64 -5.04 -24.26
C ALA A 167 23.31 -4.58 -22.83
N THR A 168 23.17 -3.29 -22.62
CA THR A 168 22.73 -2.70 -21.35
C THR A 168 21.67 -1.63 -21.61
N GLY A 169 20.97 -1.22 -20.55
CA GLY A 169 19.98 -0.15 -20.66
C GLY A 169 18.54 -0.62 -20.49
N ARG A 170 18.32 -1.73 -19.77
CA ARG A 170 16.97 -2.25 -19.49
C ARG A 170 16.03 -1.17 -18.99
N PRO A 171 14.87 -0.98 -19.63
CA PRO A 171 13.85 -0.07 -19.16
C PRO A 171 12.96 -0.76 -18.13
N CYS A 172 13.12 -0.48 -16.83
CA CYS A 172 12.19 -0.88 -15.80
C CYS A 172 11.25 0.27 -15.47
N HIS A 173 9.97 0.08 -15.68
CA HIS A 173 8.95 1.08 -15.35
C HIS A 173 8.27 0.82 -14.02
N VAL A 174 7.97 -0.46 -13.75
CA VAL A 174 7.41 -0.96 -12.50
C VAL A 174 8.48 -1.74 -11.77
N VAL A 175 8.68 -1.47 -10.48
CA VAL A 175 9.67 -2.18 -9.66
C VAL A 175 9.05 -2.52 -8.33
N VAL A 176 9.11 -3.81 -7.96
CA VAL A 176 8.78 -4.32 -6.63
C VAL A 176 9.82 -5.36 -6.21
N PHE A 177 9.95 -5.54 -4.91
CA PHE A 177 11.01 -6.33 -4.27
C PHE A 177 10.42 -7.47 -3.44
N GLY A 178 11.11 -8.61 -3.43
CA GLY A 178 10.78 -9.78 -2.62
C GLY A 178 11.78 -10.90 -2.88
N ASP A 179 11.93 -11.82 -1.97
CA ASP A 179 12.75 -13.02 -2.14
C ASP A 179 11.98 -14.06 -2.98
N VAL A 180 12.27 -14.10 -4.28
CA VAL A 180 11.51 -14.87 -5.28
C VAL A 180 11.92 -16.34 -5.30
N ASP A 181 13.20 -16.66 -5.06
CA ASP A 181 13.72 -18.03 -5.12
C ASP A 181 14.02 -18.64 -3.75
N GLY A 182 13.73 -17.92 -2.66
CA GLY A 182 13.79 -18.41 -1.30
C GLY A 182 15.22 -18.52 -0.76
N ASP A 183 16.20 -17.82 -1.36
CA ASP A 183 17.59 -17.88 -0.95
C ASP A 183 17.94 -16.90 0.19
N GLY A 184 17.02 -16.01 0.54
CA GLY A 184 17.13 -15.05 1.64
C GLY A 184 17.55 -13.65 1.20
N ASP A 185 17.82 -13.46 -0.08
CA ASP A 185 18.23 -12.19 -0.67
C ASP A 185 17.02 -11.49 -1.31
N THR A 186 16.94 -10.16 -1.23
CA THR A 186 15.84 -9.40 -1.80
C THR A 186 16.00 -9.21 -3.30
N ASP A 187 15.23 -9.92 -4.11
CA ASP A 187 15.19 -9.84 -5.57
C ASP A 187 14.36 -8.66 -6.06
N LEU A 188 14.41 -8.42 -7.39
CA LEU A 188 13.71 -7.31 -8.03
C LEU A 188 12.87 -7.79 -9.22
N PHE A 189 11.56 -7.49 -9.21
CA PHE A 189 10.75 -7.55 -10.41
C PHE A 189 10.88 -6.25 -11.22
N CYS A 190 11.23 -6.38 -12.50
CA CYS A 190 11.40 -5.31 -13.48
C CYS A 190 10.26 -5.36 -14.50
N GLY A 191 9.22 -4.59 -14.29
CA GLY A 191 8.03 -4.54 -15.15
C GLY A 191 8.14 -3.53 -16.28
N MET A 192 7.70 -3.94 -17.48
CA MET A 192 7.74 -3.13 -18.69
C MET A 192 6.40 -2.45 -18.94
N ASN A 193 6.38 -1.12 -18.94
CA ASN A 193 5.26 -0.35 -19.47
C ASN A 193 5.52 -0.01 -20.92
N VAL A 194 4.74 -0.56 -21.83
CA VAL A 194 4.79 -0.29 -23.27
C VAL A 194 3.38 -0.01 -23.79
N THR A 195 3.28 0.80 -24.85
CA THR A 195 2.01 1.14 -25.48
C THR A 195 2.09 0.81 -26.96
N ALA A 196 0.95 0.73 -27.64
CA ALA A 196 0.90 0.37 -29.06
C ALA A 196 1.71 1.31 -29.97
N ASP A 197 1.78 2.60 -29.61
CA ASP A 197 2.58 3.61 -30.29
C ASP A 197 4.05 3.65 -29.82
N LYS A 198 4.37 3.02 -28.69
CA LYS A 198 5.71 2.89 -28.11
C LYS A 198 5.98 1.45 -27.66
N PRO A 199 6.07 0.50 -28.59
CA PRO A 199 6.12 -0.92 -28.26
C PRO A 199 7.46 -1.37 -27.64
N GLY A 200 8.46 -0.51 -27.62
CA GLY A 200 9.80 -0.87 -27.13
C GLY A 200 10.53 -1.87 -28.04
N ASP A 201 11.66 -2.37 -27.59
CA ASP A 201 12.36 -3.46 -28.26
C ASP A 201 11.68 -4.81 -27.96
N ALA A 202 11.60 -5.67 -28.97
CA ALA A 202 10.93 -6.98 -28.86
C ALA A 202 11.56 -7.90 -27.83
N ILE A 203 12.82 -7.72 -27.57
CA ILE A 203 13.59 -8.53 -26.64
C ILE A 203 13.49 -8.06 -25.17
N ASP A 204 13.06 -6.83 -24.97
CA ASP A 204 12.85 -6.29 -23.62
C ASP A 204 11.47 -6.70 -23.13
N THR A 205 11.44 -7.55 -22.12
CA THR A 205 10.23 -8.09 -21.48
C THR A 205 10.22 -7.78 -19.98
N SER A 206 9.05 -7.89 -19.34
CA SER A 206 8.98 -7.91 -17.88
C SER A 206 9.71 -9.15 -17.36
N GLU A 207 10.54 -8.99 -16.35
CA GLU A 207 11.38 -10.06 -15.80
C GLU A 207 11.64 -9.83 -14.32
N TRP A 208 11.95 -10.89 -13.59
CA TRP A 208 12.60 -10.75 -12.31
C TRP A 208 14.11 -10.88 -12.46
N LEU A 209 14.86 -10.19 -11.62
CA LEU A 209 16.30 -10.19 -11.58
C LEU A 209 16.74 -10.71 -10.22
N ARG A 210 17.53 -11.75 -10.23
CA ARG A 210 18.09 -12.35 -9.04
C ARG A 210 19.16 -11.46 -8.44
N ASN A 211 19.07 -11.21 -7.16
CA ASN A 211 20.10 -10.57 -6.34
C ASN A 211 21.13 -11.62 -5.86
N ASP A 212 22.33 -11.19 -5.56
CA ASP A 212 23.39 -12.00 -4.96
C ASP A 212 23.61 -11.70 -3.46
N GLY A 213 22.65 -11.05 -2.81
CA GLY A 213 22.72 -10.59 -1.42
C GLY A 213 23.70 -9.44 -1.18
N LYS A 214 24.16 -8.79 -2.25
CA LYS A 214 25.06 -7.62 -2.21
C LYS A 214 24.59 -6.50 -3.12
N GLY A 215 23.32 -6.53 -3.52
CA GLY A 215 22.73 -5.57 -4.43
C GLY A 215 23.26 -5.68 -5.87
N ASN A 216 23.74 -6.86 -6.31
CA ASN A 216 24.09 -7.10 -7.70
C ASN A 216 23.06 -8.03 -8.33
N PHE A 217 22.61 -7.69 -9.52
CA PHE A 217 21.48 -8.31 -10.20
C PHE A 217 21.91 -9.08 -11.44
N ALA A 218 21.31 -10.24 -11.65
CA ALA A 218 21.48 -11.06 -12.83
C ALA A 218 20.12 -11.47 -13.43
N LEU A 219 20.06 -11.57 -14.76
CA LEU A 219 18.95 -12.17 -15.47
C LEU A 219 18.92 -13.67 -15.21
N VAL A 220 17.75 -14.21 -14.88
CA VAL A 220 17.59 -15.63 -14.56
C VAL A 220 17.11 -16.41 -15.78
N GLY A 221 17.71 -17.59 -16.02
CA GLY A 221 17.28 -18.59 -16.97
C GLY A 221 16.98 -18.11 -18.40
N GLU A 222 16.07 -18.79 -19.08
CA GLU A 222 15.48 -18.35 -20.35
C GLU A 222 14.41 -17.28 -20.10
N ALA A 223 13.97 -16.59 -21.18
CA ALA A 223 12.98 -15.50 -21.06
C ALA A 223 11.80 -15.92 -20.16
N SER A 224 11.51 -15.11 -19.16
CA SER A 224 10.51 -15.41 -18.13
C SER A 224 9.10 -15.64 -18.69
N ALA A 225 8.25 -16.27 -17.91
CA ALA A 225 6.82 -16.48 -18.21
C ALA A 225 6.08 -15.21 -18.61
N PHE A 226 6.54 -14.04 -18.15
CA PHE A 226 5.98 -12.73 -18.45
C PHE A 226 6.22 -12.26 -19.90
N GLY A 227 7.14 -12.87 -20.64
CA GLY A 227 7.45 -12.52 -22.03
C GLY A 227 6.42 -12.98 -23.06
N GLY A 228 5.62 -14.01 -22.74
CA GLY A 228 4.60 -14.56 -23.62
C GLY A 228 3.26 -13.85 -23.57
N ALA A 229 2.96 -13.19 -22.50
CA ALA A 229 1.73 -12.40 -22.31
C ALA A 229 1.91 -11.04 -23.00
N ALA A 230 1.70 -11.00 -24.29
CA ALA A 230 1.75 -9.84 -25.18
C ALA A 230 2.10 -8.52 -24.46
N ARG A 231 3.13 -7.84 -24.88
CA ARG A 231 3.54 -6.50 -24.47
C ARG A 231 2.35 -5.65 -24.12
N ARG A 232 2.02 -5.58 -22.82
CA ARG A 232 0.89 -4.83 -22.30
C ARG A 232 1.41 -3.60 -21.59
N ALA A 233 0.55 -2.62 -21.39
CA ALA A 233 0.84 -1.43 -20.61
C ALA A 233 0.84 -1.77 -19.11
N LEU A 234 1.87 -2.43 -18.61
CA LEU A 234 1.98 -2.73 -17.19
C LEU A 234 2.10 -1.44 -16.38
N THR A 235 1.20 -1.24 -15.44
CA THR A 235 1.10 -0.02 -14.62
C THR A 235 1.33 -0.27 -13.14
N SER A 236 1.23 -1.52 -12.70
CA SER A 236 1.42 -1.89 -11.30
C SER A 236 1.83 -3.34 -11.13
N ALA A 237 2.47 -3.64 -10.02
CA ALA A 237 2.80 -4.99 -9.59
C ALA A 237 2.79 -5.06 -8.06
N THR A 238 2.44 -6.23 -7.53
CA THR A 238 2.41 -6.54 -6.11
C THR A 238 2.87 -7.97 -5.92
N PHE A 239 3.87 -8.22 -5.08
CA PHE A 239 4.16 -9.55 -4.58
C PHE A 239 3.14 -9.96 -3.53
N VAL A 240 2.70 -11.19 -3.59
CA VAL A 240 1.73 -11.80 -2.67
C VAL A 240 1.97 -13.31 -2.64
N ASP A 241 1.70 -13.96 -1.54
CA ASP A 241 1.62 -15.42 -1.44
C ASP A 241 0.13 -15.77 -1.36
N TYR A 242 -0.57 -15.72 -2.52
CA TYR A 242 -2.04 -15.80 -2.57
C TYR A 242 -2.57 -17.17 -2.15
N ASN A 243 -1.79 -18.20 -2.35
CA ASN A 243 -2.15 -19.58 -2.06
C ASN A 243 -1.54 -20.09 -0.74
N ARG A 244 -0.69 -19.28 -0.10
CA ARG A 244 -0.01 -19.56 1.17
C ARG A 244 0.89 -20.81 1.13
N ASP A 245 1.50 -21.10 -0.03
CA ASP A 245 2.40 -22.25 -0.20
C ASP A 245 3.87 -21.92 0.13
N GLY A 246 4.13 -20.66 0.51
CA GLY A 246 5.45 -20.17 0.90
C GLY A 246 6.33 -19.77 -0.29
N ALA A 247 5.77 -19.65 -1.49
CA ALA A 247 6.39 -19.03 -2.64
C ALA A 247 5.74 -17.67 -2.89
N LEU A 248 6.52 -16.69 -3.37
CA LEU A 248 5.94 -15.41 -3.79
C LEU A 248 5.31 -15.53 -5.17
N ASP A 249 4.08 -15.07 -5.26
CA ASP A 249 3.29 -14.89 -6.46
C ASP A 249 3.31 -13.42 -6.89
N LEU A 250 2.79 -13.11 -8.09
CA LEU A 250 2.84 -11.77 -8.64
C LEU A 250 1.50 -11.34 -9.22
N TRP A 251 0.86 -10.33 -8.59
CA TRP A 251 -0.34 -9.68 -9.07
C TRP A 251 -0.01 -8.45 -9.91
N LEU A 252 -0.37 -8.47 -11.21
CA LEU A 252 0.02 -7.48 -12.21
C LEU A 252 -1.20 -6.70 -12.74
N GLY A 253 -1.14 -5.38 -12.62
CA GLY A 253 -2.14 -4.45 -13.13
C GLY A 253 -1.76 -3.85 -14.47
N TYR A 254 -2.71 -3.84 -15.41
CA TYR A 254 -2.49 -3.36 -16.77
C TYR A 254 -3.40 -2.20 -17.14
N GLY A 255 -2.81 -1.17 -17.72
CA GLY A 255 -3.51 -0.02 -18.26
C GLY A 255 -4.13 -0.28 -19.65
N THR A 256 -4.27 0.77 -20.44
CA THR A 256 -4.82 0.67 -21.79
C THR A 256 -3.75 0.35 -22.84
N TRP A 257 -4.06 -0.62 -23.71
CA TRP A 257 -3.31 -0.92 -24.92
C TRP A 257 -4.15 -0.59 -26.16
N ASP A 258 -3.61 0.16 -27.10
CA ASP A 258 -4.33 0.60 -28.32
C ASP A 258 -5.75 1.14 -28.00
N LYS A 259 -5.87 1.97 -26.95
CA LYS A 259 -7.12 2.57 -26.46
C LYS A 259 -8.13 1.60 -25.86
N ALA A 260 -7.79 0.33 -25.70
CA ALA A 260 -8.60 -0.67 -25.00
C ALA A 260 -7.95 -1.03 -23.66
N SER A 261 -8.75 -1.24 -22.63
CA SER A 261 -8.31 -1.83 -21.38
C SER A 261 -7.94 -3.30 -21.59
N THR A 262 -7.04 -3.80 -20.77
CA THR A 262 -6.57 -5.19 -20.79
C THR A 262 -6.74 -5.83 -19.43
N ALA A 263 -6.90 -7.15 -19.40
CA ALA A 263 -7.07 -7.89 -18.15
C ALA A 263 -5.84 -7.81 -17.27
N ASP A 264 -6.05 -7.71 -15.97
CA ASP A 264 -5.02 -7.89 -14.95
C ASP A 264 -4.68 -9.38 -14.82
N LEU A 265 -3.48 -9.72 -14.37
CA LEU A 265 -2.99 -11.10 -14.35
C LEU A 265 -2.35 -11.46 -13.01
N LEU A 266 -2.70 -12.66 -12.52
CA LEU A 266 -2.04 -13.31 -11.40
C LEU A 266 -1.11 -14.41 -11.90
N PHE A 267 0.14 -14.36 -11.50
CA PHE A 267 1.14 -15.37 -11.79
C PHE A 267 1.51 -16.11 -10.51
N ALA A 268 1.31 -17.42 -10.50
CA ALA A 268 1.77 -18.27 -9.41
C ALA A 268 3.27 -18.57 -9.55
N GLY A 269 4.03 -18.32 -8.50
CA GLY A 269 5.43 -18.68 -8.36
C GLY A 269 5.61 -20.08 -7.81
N ASP A 270 6.76 -20.71 -8.08
CA ASP A 270 7.11 -22.04 -7.55
C ASP A 270 8.18 -21.99 -6.44
N GLY A 271 8.59 -20.79 -6.04
CA GLY A 271 9.67 -20.58 -5.08
C GLY A 271 11.05 -20.94 -5.58
N ALA A 272 11.19 -21.15 -6.90
CA ALA A 272 12.46 -21.34 -7.59
C ALA A 272 12.63 -20.37 -8.76
N GLY A 273 11.76 -19.32 -8.79
CA GLY A 273 11.77 -18.26 -9.78
C GLY A 273 11.02 -18.54 -11.07
N ASN A 274 10.24 -19.63 -11.16
CA ASN A 274 9.36 -19.86 -12.30
C ASN A 274 7.94 -19.40 -11.96
N PHE A 275 7.26 -18.83 -12.96
CA PHE A 275 5.92 -18.28 -12.81
C PHE A 275 4.96 -18.82 -13.88
N SER A 276 3.69 -19.00 -13.52
CA SER A 276 2.63 -19.44 -14.43
C SER A 276 1.38 -18.59 -14.27
N ASP A 277 0.76 -18.19 -15.39
CA ASP A 277 -0.51 -17.45 -15.38
C ASP A 277 -1.66 -18.35 -14.87
N VAL A 278 -2.22 -17.97 -13.73
CA VAL A 278 -3.33 -18.68 -13.08
C VAL A 278 -4.62 -17.87 -13.02
N SER A 279 -4.64 -16.68 -13.61
CA SER A 279 -5.73 -15.70 -13.49
C SER A 279 -7.11 -16.30 -13.76
N ALA A 280 -7.26 -17.07 -14.84
CA ALA A 280 -8.53 -17.68 -15.20
C ALA A 280 -8.92 -18.84 -14.27
N ALA A 281 -7.97 -19.62 -13.80
CA ALA A 281 -8.21 -20.74 -12.89
C ALA A 281 -8.63 -20.26 -11.50
N GLU A 282 -8.11 -19.12 -11.08
CA GLU A 282 -8.36 -18.53 -9.75
C GLU A 282 -9.56 -17.55 -9.72
N GLY A 283 -10.30 -17.39 -10.83
CA GLY A 283 -11.53 -16.60 -10.86
C GLY A 283 -11.33 -15.11 -11.15
N LEU A 284 -10.13 -14.71 -11.60
CA LEU A 284 -9.76 -13.31 -11.84
C LEU A 284 -9.92 -12.88 -13.32
N ALA A 285 -10.44 -13.77 -14.19
CA ALA A 285 -10.59 -13.46 -15.61
C ALA A 285 -11.65 -12.38 -15.84
N THR A 286 -11.27 -11.34 -16.57
CA THR A 286 -12.16 -10.25 -16.99
C THR A 286 -12.46 -10.35 -18.50
N LEU A 287 -13.37 -9.52 -18.97
CA LEU A 287 -13.87 -9.52 -20.35
C LEU A 287 -13.60 -8.16 -21.00
N PRO A 288 -13.47 -8.10 -22.33
CA PRO A 288 -13.32 -6.82 -23.01
C PRO A 288 -14.39 -5.80 -22.62
N ALA A 289 -13.99 -4.54 -22.48
CA ALA A 289 -14.89 -3.47 -22.03
C ALA A 289 -16.01 -3.21 -23.04
N THR A 290 -17.21 -3.69 -22.69
CA THR A 290 -18.48 -3.37 -23.35
C THR A 290 -19.41 -2.71 -22.36
N LEU A 291 -20.50 -2.08 -22.83
CA LEU A 291 -21.49 -1.49 -21.93
C LEU A 291 -22.05 -2.50 -20.92
N THR A 292 -22.30 -3.74 -21.37
CA THR A 292 -22.81 -4.81 -20.53
C THR A 292 -21.79 -5.23 -19.47
N ASN A 293 -20.55 -5.49 -19.90
CA ASN A 293 -19.48 -5.94 -19.00
C ASN A 293 -19.10 -4.85 -17.99
N LEU A 294 -19.10 -3.59 -18.41
CA LEU A 294 -18.90 -2.44 -17.51
C LEU A 294 -19.98 -2.38 -16.44
N LYS A 295 -21.25 -2.59 -16.80
CA LYS A 295 -22.35 -2.56 -15.82
C LYS A 295 -22.38 -3.74 -14.87
N SER A 296 -21.84 -4.88 -15.26
CA SER A 296 -21.76 -6.08 -14.42
C SER A 296 -20.48 -6.19 -13.62
N GLY A 297 -19.55 -5.22 -13.73
CA GLY A 297 -18.25 -5.31 -13.09
C GLY A 297 -17.25 -6.27 -13.73
N ALA A 298 -17.66 -7.00 -14.77
CA ALA A 298 -16.83 -8.04 -15.41
C ALA A 298 -15.86 -7.51 -16.48
N ALA A 299 -15.81 -6.20 -16.73
CA ALA A 299 -14.98 -5.63 -17.78
C ALA A 299 -13.50 -5.52 -17.39
N ASP A 300 -12.63 -5.68 -18.40
CA ASP A 300 -11.26 -5.19 -18.34
C ASP A 300 -11.26 -3.70 -17.94
N ARG A 301 -10.34 -3.31 -17.08
CA ARG A 301 -10.27 -1.96 -16.56
C ARG A 301 -8.94 -1.29 -16.90
N ASN A 302 -8.88 0.01 -16.80
CA ASN A 302 -7.63 0.76 -16.92
C ASN A 302 -6.97 0.81 -15.54
N THR A 303 -6.38 -0.31 -15.13
CA THR A 303 -5.76 -0.45 -13.82
C THR A 303 -4.52 0.42 -13.72
N TRP A 304 -4.41 1.16 -12.63
CA TRP A 304 -3.26 1.99 -12.31
C TRP A 304 -2.51 1.49 -11.08
N GLY A 305 -3.20 0.96 -10.10
CA GLY A 305 -2.60 0.39 -8.90
C GLY A 305 -3.12 -1.01 -8.60
N THR A 306 -2.29 -1.84 -8.02
CA THR A 306 -2.61 -3.14 -7.44
C THR A 306 -2.17 -3.18 -5.99
N GLY A 307 -2.71 -4.10 -5.21
CA GLY A 307 -2.26 -4.42 -3.88
C GLY A 307 -2.94 -5.69 -3.37
N ALA A 308 -2.51 -6.13 -2.21
CA ALA A 308 -3.05 -7.29 -1.52
C ALA A 308 -3.09 -7.03 -0.02
N CYS A 309 -4.21 -7.39 0.63
CA CYS A 309 -4.41 -7.26 2.08
C CYS A 309 -5.46 -8.27 2.54
N ASP A 310 -5.41 -8.68 3.79
CA ASP A 310 -6.44 -9.51 4.43
C ASP A 310 -7.49 -8.61 5.11
N PHE A 311 -8.42 -8.07 4.31
CA PHE A 311 -9.43 -7.11 4.79
C PHE A 311 -10.50 -7.71 5.71
N ASN A 312 -10.78 -9.01 5.58
CA ASN A 312 -11.76 -9.69 6.40
C ASN A 312 -11.15 -10.49 7.56
N GLY A 313 -9.83 -10.46 7.72
CA GLY A 313 -9.11 -11.07 8.83
C GLY A 313 -9.07 -12.61 8.81
N ASP A 314 -9.45 -13.25 7.67
CA ASP A 314 -9.56 -14.71 7.58
C ASP A 314 -8.24 -15.44 7.33
N GLY A 315 -7.17 -14.69 7.07
CA GLY A 315 -5.83 -15.21 6.83
C GLY A 315 -5.53 -15.53 5.36
N HIS A 316 -6.46 -15.22 4.47
CA HIS A 316 -6.22 -15.29 3.02
C HIS A 316 -6.03 -13.88 2.48
N PRO A 317 -5.00 -13.61 1.68
CA PRO A 317 -4.86 -12.29 1.09
C PRO A 317 -5.97 -12.03 0.08
N ASP A 318 -6.60 -10.86 0.18
CA ASP A 318 -7.53 -10.33 -0.79
C ASP A 318 -6.75 -9.51 -1.81
N LEU A 319 -7.19 -9.52 -3.07
CA LEU A 319 -6.55 -8.77 -4.14
C LEU A 319 -7.39 -7.56 -4.51
N TYR A 320 -6.75 -6.42 -4.66
CA TYR A 320 -7.45 -5.23 -5.12
C TYR A 320 -6.75 -4.54 -6.29
N THR A 321 -7.55 -3.76 -7.03
CA THR A 321 -7.05 -2.86 -8.07
C THR A 321 -7.67 -1.48 -7.92
N THR A 322 -6.94 -0.46 -8.38
CA THR A 322 -7.43 0.90 -8.52
C THR A 322 -7.36 1.32 -9.99
N SER A 323 -8.34 2.09 -10.44
CA SER A 323 -8.55 2.31 -11.85
C SER A 323 -8.66 3.80 -12.19
N TYR A 324 -8.07 4.20 -13.32
CA TYR A 324 -8.12 5.57 -13.82
C TYR A 324 -9.12 5.70 -14.97
N GLY A 325 -9.78 6.84 -15.04
CA GLY A 325 -10.62 7.21 -16.17
C GLY A 325 -12.06 6.70 -16.08
N ARG A 326 -12.63 6.68 -14.89
CA ARG A 326 -14.00 6.25 -14.62
C ARG A 326 -14.26 4.77 -14.89
N TYR A 327 -13.31 3.95 -14.51
CA TYR A 327 -13.48 2.51 -14.34
C TYR A 327 -13.64 2.23 -12.85
N PHE A 328 -14.37 1.16 -12.54
CA PHE A 328 -14.51 0.69 -11.17
C PHE A 328 -13.19 0.15 -10.62
N ASN A 329 -12.96 0.37 -9.32
CA ASN A 329 -11.90 -0.29 -8.58
C ASN A 329 -12.31 -1.75 -8.32
N GLY A 330 -11.36 -2.69 -8.34
CA GLY A 330 -11.65 -4.11 -8.13
C GLY A 330 -11.28 -4.56 -6.72
N LEU A 331 -12.08 -5.46 -6.15
CA LEU A 331 -11.75 -6.18 -4.92
C LEU A 331 -12.23 -7.63 -5.04
N TRP A 332 -11.32 -8.56 -4.80
CA TRP A 332 -11.59 -10.00 -4.79
C TRP A 332 -11.13 -10.59 -3.47
N LEU A 333 -12.06 -11.19 -2.73
CA LEU A 333 -11.74 -11.89 -1.50
C LEU A 333 -11.08 -13.24 -1.79
N GLY A 334 -10.00 -13.50 -1.06
CA GLY A 334 -9.35 -14.81 -1.02
C GLY A 334 -10.18 -15.85 -0.29
N GLY A 335 -9.67 -17.08 -0.18
CA GLY A 335 -10.31 -18.13 0.61
C GLY A 335 -11.49 -18.88 -0.04
N GLY A 336 -11.94 -18.47 -1.23
CA GLY A 336 -12.92 -19.21 -2.02
C GLY A 336 -14.37 -19.01 -1.61
N LEU A 337 -14.98 -17.90 -2.00
CA LEU A 337 -16.41 -17.62 -1.78
C LEU A 337 -17.35 -18.45 -2.66
N THR A 338 -16.84 -19.05 -3.74
CA THR A 338 -17.60 -19.86 -4.69
C THR A 338 -16.92 -21.18 -4.98
N SER A 339 -17.70 -22.24 -5.20
CA SER A 339 -17.15 -23.55 -5.54
C SER A 339 -16.37 -23.52 -6.86
N GLY A 340 -15.05 -23.69 -6.81
CA GLY A 340 -14.19 -23.88 -7.98
C GLY A 340 -13.26 -22.72 -8.32
N SER A 341 -13.31 -21.59 -7.62
CA SER A 341 -12.30 -20.53 -7.72
C SER A 341 -11.85 -20.10 -6.33
N ARG A 342 -10.59 -19.64 -6.21
CA ARG A 342 -10.03 -19.17 -4.94
C ARG A 342 -10.48 -17.76 -4.61
N PHE A 343 -10.75 -16.93 -5.62
CA PHE A 343 -11.15 -15.53 -5.45
C PHE A 343 -12.62 -15.30 -5.83
N GLY A 344 -13.28 -14.47 -5.04
CA GLY A 344 -14.65 -14.00 -5.28
C GLY A 344 -14.68 -12.48 -5.42
N ASP A 345 -15.23 -11.98 -6.54
CA ASP A 345 -15.43 -10.55 -6.75
C ASP A 345 -16.51 -10.02 -5.79
N VAL A 346 -16.15 -8.99 -5.02
CA VAL A 346 -17.02 -8.36 -4.01
C VAL A 346 -17.01 -6.84 -4.09
N MET A 347 -16.45 -6.25 -5.14
CA MET A 347 -16.22 -4.81 -5.22
C MET A 347 -17.48 -3.98 -5.04
N HIS A 348 -18.63 -4.41 -5.55
CA HIS A 348 -19.91 -3.70 -5.40
C HIS A 348 -20.52 -3.90 -4.01
N GLU A 349 -20.50 -5.13 -3.51
CA GLU A 349 -21.06 -5.51 -2.22
C GLU A 349 -20.28 -4.88 -1.07
N SER A 350 -18.96 -4.83 -1.20
CA SER A 350 -18.05 -4.20 -0.24
C SER A 350 -18.06 -2.69 -0.32
N ARG A 351 -18.59 -2.10 -1.38
CA ARG A 351 -18.51 -0.67 -1.72
C ARG A 351 -17.09 -0.19 -2.05
N TRP A 352 -16.17 -1.08 -2.33
CA TRP A 352 -14.79 -0.74 -2.71
C TRP A 352 -14.70 0.13 -3.97
N ASP A 353 -15.64 -0.06 -4.89
CA ASP A 353 -15.70 0.62 -6.18
C ASP A 353 -16.49 1.92 -6.17
N ARG A 354 -17.13 2.31 -5.06
CA ARG A 354 -17.96 3.51 -5.02
C ARG A 354 -17.13 4.79 -5.07
N ASP A 355 -17.67 5.75 -5.79
CA ASP A 355 -17.22 7.13 -5.73
C ASP A 355 -17.60 7.76 -4.36
N LEU A 356 -16.81 8.71 -3.89
CA LEU A 356 -17.04 9.45 -2.64
C LEU A 356 -18.35 10.22 -2.67
N ASP A 357 -18.72 10.78 -3.84
CA ASP A 357 -20.02 11.39 -4.12
C ASP A 357 -20.75 10.55 -5.18
N ASP A 358 -21.70 9.75 -4.76
CA ASP A 358 -22.52 8.90 -5.61
C ASP A 358 -23.77 9.60 -6.19
N ASP A 359 -23.95 10.89 -5.92
CA ASP A 359 -25.05 11.70 -6.49
C ASP A 359 -24.69 12.29 -7.86
N TRP A 360 -24.98 11.54 -8.92
CA TRP A 360 -24.77 12.00 -10.30
C TRP A 360 -25.43 13.34 -10.63
N THR A 361 -26.43 13.78 -9.87
CA THR A 361 -27.16 15.05 -10.13
C THR A 361 -26.31 16.28 -9.81
N SER A 362 -25.24 16.12 -9.03
CA SER A 362 -24.24 17.15 -8.72
C SER A 362 -23.20 17.31 -9.86
N ASN A 363 -23.05 16.32 -10.76
CA ASN A 363 -22.07 16.33 -11.82
C ASN A 363 -22.33 17.40 -12.88
N TRP A 364 -21.35 18.26 -13.14
CA TRP A 364 -21.51 19.38 -14.07
C TRP A 364 -21.83 18.97 -15.51
N ASN A 365 -21.23 17.89 -16.00
CA ASN A 365 -21.55 17.37 -17.33
C ASN A 365 -22.96 16.80 -17.40
N ALA A 366 -23.41 16.12 -16.36
CA ALA A 366 -24.78 15.61 -16.23
C ALA A 366 -25.80 16.77 -16.22
N GLN A 367 -25.58 17.79 -15.40
CA GLN A 367 -26.44 18.96 -15.32
C GLN A 367 -26.58 19.66 -16.68
N CYS A 368 -25.45 19.87 -17.37
CA CYS A 368 -25.45 20.49 -18.69
C CYS A 368 -26.11 19.61 -19.77
N TYR A 369 -25.84 18.29 -19.75
CA TYR A 369 -26.52 17.35 -20.63
C TYR A 369 -28.05 17.38 -20.43
N CYS A 370 -28.50 17.30 -19.18
CA CYS A 370 -29.92 17.30 -18.84
C CYS A 370 -30.60 18.67 -19.14
N PHE A 371 -29.87 19.77 -19.03
CA PHE A 371 -30.38 21.08 -19.44
C PHE A 371 -30.66 21.13 -20.95
N GLU A 372 -29.83 20.54 -21.78
CA GLU A 372 -30.03 20.44 -23.23
C GLU A 372 -31.01 19.29 -23.62
N ASN A 373 -31.19 18.28 -22.74
CA ASN A 373 -31.99 17.07 -23.00
C ASN A 373 -33.04 16.84 -21.88
N PRO A 374 -33.95 17.74 -21.61
CA PRO A 374 -34.82 17.70 -20.43
C PRO A 374 -35.77 16.49 -20.39
N THR A 375 -35.98 15.82 -21.52
CA THR A 375 -36.85 14.65 -21.62
C THR A 375 -36.11 13.32 -21.53
N ALA A 376 -34.76 13.35 -21.42
CA ALA A 376 -33.99 12.14 -21.22
C ALA A 376 -34.28 11.53 -19.83
N ALA A 377 -34.07 10.22 -19.70
CA ALA A 377 -34.39 9.49 -18.50
C ALA A 377 -33.74 10.14 -17.26
N ASP A 378 -34.53 10.32 -16.20
CA ASP A 378 -34.11 10.89 -14.92
C ASP A 378 -33.56 12.33 -14.97
N CYS A 379 -33.49 12.99 -16.12
CA CYS A 379 -32.98 14.37 -16.22
C CYS A 379 -33.81 15.39 -15.40
N GLY A 380 -35.05 15.06 -15.06
CA GLY A 380 -35.84 15.85 -14.12
C GLY A 380 -35.29 15.89 -12.69
N LYS A 381 -34.38 15.00 -12.34
CA LYS A 381 -33.70 14.98 -11.04
C LYS A 381 -32.47 15.90 -11.00
N ALA A 382 -31.84 16.15 -12.15
CA ALA A 382 -30.66 17.00 -12.24
C ALA A 382 -31.01 18.45 -11.91
N GLY A 383 -30.14 19.07 -11.13
CA GLY A 383 -30.25 20.50 -10.82
C GLY A 383 -29.99 21.39 -12.03
N LYS A 384 -30.20 22.71 -11.87
CA LYS A 384 -29.77 23.66 -12.90
C LYS A 384 -28.22 23.65 -12.97
N PRO A 385 -27.66 23.78 -14.21
CA PRO A 385 -26.24 23.89 -14.34
C PRO A 385 -25.63 25.00 -13.50
N VAL A 386 -24.62 24.69 -12.74
CA VAL A 386 -23.86 25.68 -11.93
C VAL A 386 -22.69 26.29 -12.72
N VAL A 387 -22.43 25.76 -13.93
CA VAL A 387 -21.38 26.23 -14.85
C VAL A 387 -21.99 26.65 -16.20
N ASN A 388 -21.19 27.38 -17.00
CA ASN A 388 -21.60 27.69 -18.36
C ASN A 388 -21.41 26.46 -19.26
N CYS A 389 -22.52 25.87 -19.70
CA CYS A 389 -22.54 24.63 -20.46
C CYS A 389 -21.85 24.76 -21.84
N SER A 390 -21.96 25.91 -22.50
CA SER A 390 -21.26 26.14 -23.77
C SER A 390 -19.75 26.17 -23.58
N SER A 391 -19.25 26.78 -22.51
CA SER A 391 -17.83 26.80 -22.18
C SER A 391 -17.32 25.41 -21.79
N LEU A 392 -18.08 24.67 -20.99
CA LEU A 392 -17.75 23.29 -20.60
C LEU A 392 -17.66 22.39 -21.85
N LYS A 393 -18.66 22.46 -22.74
CA LYS A 393 -18.72 21.69 -23.98
C LYS A 393 -17.57 22.03 -24.92
N ALA A 394 -17.22 23.33 -25.04
CA ALA A 394 -16.11 23.78 -25.87
C ALA A 394 -14.75 23.26 -25.37
N SER A 395 -14.56 23.13 -24.06
CA SER A 395 -13.34 22.58 -23.45
C SER A 395 -13.10 21.12 -23.84
N PHE A 396 -14.13 20.39 -24.28
CA PHE A 396 -14.07 18.99 -24.67
C PHE A 396 -14.37 18.74 -26.16
N GLY A 397 -14.02 19.67 -27.00
CA GLY A 397 -14.17 19.50 -28.45
C GLY A 397 -15.61 19.49 -28.95
N GLY A 398 -16.53 20.13 -28.24
CA GLY A 398 -17.93 20.28 -28.63
C GLY A 398 -18.89 19.21 -28.10
N THR A 399 -18.43 18.35 -27.18
CA THR A 399 -19.23 17.30 -26.55
C THR A 399 -19.14 17.39 -25.01
N TYR A 400 -20.07 16.79 -24.29
CA TYR A 400 -19.91 16.57 -22.86
C TYR A 400 -19.15 15.27 -22.61
N ARG A 401 -18.35 15.23 -21.56
CA ARG A 401 -17.76 13.98 -21.04
C ARG A 401 -18.81 13.24 -20.19
N TRP A 402 -19.94 12.89 -20.83
CA TRP A 402 -21.08 12.29 -20.18
C TRP A 402 -21.81 11.31 -21.09
N ASN A 403 -21.87 10.06 -20.69
CA ASN A 403 -22.73 9.05 -21.26
C ASN A 403 -23.92 8.81 -20.33
N HIS A 404 -25.05 9.42 -20.60
CA HIS A 404 -26.22 9.39 -19.72
C HIS A 404 -26.76 7.99 -19.42
N ALA A 405 -26.49 7.02 -20.26
CA ALA A 405 -26.91 5.62 -20.05
C ALA A 405 -25.99 4.85 -19.09
N LEU A 406 -24.74 5.30 -18.92
CA LEU A 406 -23.70 4.60 -18.17
C LEU A 406 -23.23 5.40 -16.95
N ASP A 407 -22.99 6.72 -17.11
CA ASP A 407 -22.26 7.54 -16.12
C ASP A 407 -23.15 8.00 -14.94
N ARG A 408 -24.32 7.38 -14.74
CA ARG A 408 -25.16 7.55 -13.56
C ARG A 408 -24.94 6.50 -12.48
N ASP A 409 -24.10 5.50 -12.80
CA ASP A 409 -23.74 4.47 -11.85
C ASP A 409 -22.72 5.04 -10.82
N PRO A 410 -22.81 4.72 -9.52
CA PRO A 410 -22.03 5.35 -8.45
C PRO A 410 -20.51 5.32 -8.64
N TRP A 411 -19.98 4.31 -9.32
CA TRP A 411 -18.56 4.13 -9.59
C TRP A 411 -18.04 4.89 -10.83
N ARG A 412 -18.91 5.66 -11.52
CA ARG A 412 -18.58 6.33 -12.78
C ARG A 412 -18.55 7.85 -12.71
N LEU A 413 -18.84 8.43 -11.58
CA LEU A 413 -19.02 9.88 -11.47
C LEU A 413 -17.70 10.62 -11.46
N GLY A 414 -16.79 10.23 -10.60
CA GLY A 414 -15.54 10.92 -10.39
C GLY A 414 -14.32 10.01 -10.33
N GLY A 415 -14.51 8.70 -10.16
CA GLY A 415 -13.48 7.71 -9.87
C GLY A 415 -12.29 7.76 -10.83
N THR A 416 -11.16 8.21 -10.33
CA THR A 416 -9.85 8.26 -11.01
C THR A 416 -8.77 7.94 -10.00
N THR A 417 -8.85 6.73 -9.44
CA THR A 417 -7.98 6.27 -8.36
C THR A 417 -6.62 5.87 -8.92
N ALA A 418 -5.55 6.51 -8.43
CA ALA A 418 -4.19 6.18 -8.83
C ALA A 418 -3.58 5.07 -7.99
N GLY A 419 -4.03 4.89 -6.76
CA GLY A 419 -3.57 3.83 -5.89
C GLY A 419 -4.34 3.79 -4.58
N ALA A 420 -4.09 2.74 -3.80
CA ALA A 420 -4.59 2.58 -2.45
C ALA A 420 -3.55 1.84 -1.60
N VAL A 421 -3.68 1.96 -0.29
CA VAL A 421 -2.92 1.20 0.71
C VAL A 421 -3.86 0.81 1.84
N CYS A 422 -3.66 -0.36 2.43
CA CYS A 422 -4.39 -0.80 3.60
C CYS A 422 -3.59 -0.57 4.90
N ALA A 423 -4.29 -0.21 5.95
CA ALA A 423 -3.75 -0.07 7.31
C ALA A 423 -4.91 0.02 8.31
N ASP A 424 -4.69 -0.36 9.55
CA ASP A 424 -5.65 -0.18 10.66
C ASP A 424 -5.58 1.27 11.17
N ILE A 425 -6.36 2.17 10.55
CA ILE A 425 -6.24 3.62 10.72
C ILE A 425 -7.04 4.14 11.91
N ASP A 426 -8.19 3.53 12.18
CA ASP A 426 -9.01 3.92 13.32
C ASP A 426 -8.82 2.99 14.54
N GLU A 427 -7.81 2.12 14.48
CA GLU A 427 -7.32 1.29 15.58
C GLU A 427 -8.39 0.32 16.12
N ASP A 428 -9.33 -0.11 15.27
CA ASP A 428 -10.37 -1.07 15.64
C ASP A 428 -9.96 -2.54 15.39
N GLY A 429 -8.82 -2.76 14.74
CA GLY A 429 -8.22 -4.05 14.43
C GLY A 429 -8.54 -4.60 13.06
N ASP A 430 -9.44 -3.98 12.30
CA ASP A 430 -9.72 -4.30 10.91
C ASP A 430 -8.86 -3.42 9.98
N LEU A 431 -8.40 -3.97 8.85
CA LEU A 431 -7.63 -3.18 7.91
C LEU A 431 -8.55 -2.28 7.09
N ASP A 432 -8.38 -0.99 7.23
CA ASP A 432 -8.98 0.07 6.44
C ASP A 432 -8.22 0.30 5.12
N ALA A 433 -8.62 1.32 4.34
CA ALA A 433 -7.87 1.77 3.19
C ALA A 433 -7.82 3.30 3.08
N VAL A 434 -6.75 3.80 2.48
CA VAL A 434 -6.71 5.15 1.91
C VAL A 434 -6.59 5.03 0.40
N GLN A 435 -7.49 5.68 -0.32
CA GLN A 435 -7.42 5.82 -1.77
C GLN A 435 -6.94 7.22 -2.15
N TRP A 436 -5.90 7.31 -3.00
CA TRP A 436 -5.47 8.57 -3.56
C TRP A 436 -5.95 8.73 -4.99
N ASN A 437 -6.58 9.88 -5.23
CA ASN A 437 -7.35 10.14 -6.42
C ASN A 437 -6.80 11.33 -7.22
N ILE A 438 -7.05 11.31 -8.52
CA ILE A 438 -6.81 12.42 -9.42
C ILE A 438 -8.12 13.17 -9.61
N VAL A 439 -8.17 14.39 -9.10
CA VAL A 439 -9.35 15.25 -9.12
C VAL A 439 -9.40 16.04 -10.43
N HIS A 440 -10.54 16.01 -11.09
CA HIS A 440 -10.78 16.73 -12.33
C HIS A 440 -11.92 17.75 -12.21
N SER A 441 -11.61 19.01 -12.45
CA SER A 441 -12.56 20.11 -12.37
C SER A 441 -13.74 20.01 -13.33
N ASP A 442 -13.64 19.23 -14.39
CA ASP A 442 -14.70 19.06 -15.39
C ASP A 442 -15.89 18.24 -14.90
N VAL A 443 -15.73 17.43 -13.87
CA VAL A 443 -16.83 16.69 -13.25
C VAL A 443 -17.44 17.45 -12.05
N GLY A 444 -16.75 18.45 -11.54
CA GLY A 444 -17.29 19.31 -10.46
C GLY A 444 -17.31 18.60 -9.12
N ALA A 445 -18.43 18.72 -8.40
CA ALA A 445 -18.58 18.22 -7.04
C ALA A 445 -18.44 16.69 -6.93
N SER A 446 -18.73 15.95 -8.00
CA SER A 446 -18.59 14.50 -8.03
C SER A 446 -17.17 14.02 -8.41
N SER A 447 -16.17 14.89 -8.39
CA SER A 447 -14.79 14.48 -8.57
C SER A 447 -14.18 14.08 -7.22
N ASP A 448 -13.76 12.84 -7.11
CA ASP A 448 -13.22 12.31 -5.87
C ASP A 448 -11.86 12.89 -5.53
N SER A 449 -11.69 13.29 -4.30
CA SER A 449 -10.39 13.59 -3.70
C SER A 449 -9.84 12.35 -2.98
N THR A 450 -8.57 12.40 -2.61
CA THR A 450 -7.99 11.42 -1.69
C THR A 450 -8.82 11.35 -0.42
N HIS A 451 -9.14 10.14 0.02
CA HIS A 451 -9.99 9.91 1.18
C HIS A 451 -9.68 8.60 1.89
N PHE A 452 -10.06 8.56 3.13
CA PHE A 452 -10.07 7.40 4.00
C PHE A 452 -11.33 6.56 3.74
N MET A 453 -11.18 5.25 3.71
CA MET A 453 -12.24 4.26 3.61
C MET A 453 -12.22 3.38 4.85
N ARG A 454 -13.20 3.54 5.72
CA ARG A 454 -13.32 2.74 6.95
C ARG A 454 -13.90 1.37 6.65
N ASN A 455 -13.20 0.32 7.02
CA ASN A 455 -13.72 -1.04 7.01
C ASN A 455 -14.62 -1.24 8.24
N GLN A 456 -15.81 -1.79 8.04
CA GLN A 456 -16.77 -2.07 9.13
C GLN A 456 -16.62 -3.51 9.65
N GLY A 457 -15.57 -4.21 9.21
CA GLY A 457 -15.28 -5.58 9.58
C GLY A 457 -16.25 -6.63 9.04
N GLY A 458 -16.05 -7.86 9.47
CA GLY A 458 -16.87 -9.00 9.12
C GLY A 458 -16.33 -9.82 7.93
N THR A 459 -16.98 -10.94 7.63
CA THR A 459 -16.55 -11.88 6.57
C THR A 459 -16.65 -11.28 5.15
N LEU A 460 -17.44 -10.25 4.97
CA LEU A 460 -17.48 -9.39 3.81
C LEU A 460 -17.09 -7.99 4.29
N PRO A 461 -15.91 -7.48 3.98
CA PRO A 461 -15.52 -6.15 4.37
C PRO A 461 -16.46 -5.14 3.73
N LEU A 462 -17.00 -4.24 4.54
CA LEU A 462 -17.91 -3.21 4.07
C LEU A 462 -17.26 -1.85 4.32
N PHE A 463 -16.88 -1.18 3.25
CA PHE A 463 -16.22 0.11 3.35
C PHE A 463 -17.25 1.24 3.44
N ASP A 464 -17.09 2.07 4.46
CA ASP A 464 -17.74 3.36 4.58
C ASP A 464 -16.78 4.43 4.07
N HIS A 465 -17.32 5.46 3.42
CA HIS A 465 -16.55 6.56 2.84
C HIS A 465 -16.84 7.87 3.60
N PRO A 466 -16.16 8.14 4.73
CA PRO A 466 -16.33 9.39 5.45
C PRO A 466 -16.01 10.57 4.54
N LYS A 467 -16.86 11.57 4.53
CA LYS A 467 -16.62 12.75 3.72
C LYS A 467 -15.32 13.43 4.17
N PRO A 468 -14.53 14.00 3.25
CA PRO A 468 -13.31 14.70 3.62
C PRO A 468 -13.48 15.78 4.67
N SER A 469 -14.68 16.41 4.75
CA SER A 469 -15.03 17.36 5.82
C SER A 469 -15.27 16.69 7.19
N GLU A 470 -15.56 15.41 7.22
CA GLU A 470 -15.78 14.61 8.44
C GLU A 470 -14.46 14.00 8.90
N SER A 471 -13.65 13.47 7.96
CA SER A 471 -12.34 12.89 8.26
C SER A 471 -11.24 13.95 8.45
N GLY A 472 -11.45 15.22 8.05
CA GLY A 472 -10.41 16.25 8.11
C GLY A 472 -9.47 16.29 6.89
N MET A 473 -9.65 15.42 5.89
CA MET A 473 -8.84 15.39 4.66
C MET A 473 -9.36 16.33 3.57
N GLN A 474 -10.13 17.35 3.96
CA GLN A 474 -10.76 18.27 3.02
C GLN A 474 -9.75 19.21 2.38
N ARG A 475 -9.77 19.27 1.04
CA ARG A 475 -9.10 20.30 0.25
C ARG A 475 -10.11 21.30 -0.31
N VAL A 476 -9.68 22.55 -0.48
CA VAL A 476 -10.55 23.62 -0.99
C VAL A 476 -10.13 23.95 -2.42
N TYR A 477 -11.03 23.71 -3.36
CA TYR A 477 -10.86 24.08 -4.77
C TYR A 477 -11.67 25.31 -5.12
N THR A 478 -11.07 26.26 -5.83
CA THR A 478 -11.73 27.51 -6.19
C THR A 478 -11.74 27.75 -7.69
N GLY A 479 -12.90 28.19 -8.21
CA GLY A 479 -13.05 28.54 -9.62
C GLY A 479 -13.22 27.33 -10.55
N LEU A 480 -12.95 27.55 -11.83
CA LEU A 480 -12.96 26.53 -12.89
C LEU A 480 -11.54 26.27 -13.37
N GLY A 481 -11.27 25.03 -13.80
CA GLY A 481 -9.99 24.66 -14.43
C GLY A 481 -8.91 24.25 -13.46
N TRP A 482 -9.24 24.05 -12.18
CA TRP A 482 -8.35 23.39 -11.23
C TRP A 482 -8.32 21.88 -11.54
N ASN A 483 -7.15 21.30 -11.47
CA ASN A 483 -6.97 19.86 -11.43
C ASN A 483 -5.89 19.57 -10.39
N GLU A 484 -6.09 18.51 -9.66
CA GLU A 484 -5.15 18.03 -8.67
C GLU A 484 -5.04 16.52 -8.81
N GLY A 485 -3.93 15.95 -8.45
CA GLY A 485 -3.80 14.52 -8.48
C GLY A 485 -2.86 14.07 -7.42
N ASP A 486 -3.24 13.02 -6.74
CA ASP A 486 -2.37 12.28 -5.86
C ASP A 486 -1.99 10.98 -6.58
N MET A 487 -0.71 10.84 -6.87
CA MET A 487 -0.20 9.76 -7.71
C MET A 487 0.41 8.62 -6.90
N SER A 488 0.80 8.89 -5.68
CA SER A 488 1.31 7.92 -4.71
C SER A 488 1.05 8.43 -3.30
N GLY A 489 0.97 7.52 -2.35
CA GLY A 489 0.75 7.82 -0.95
C GLY A 489 1.37 6.76 -0.04
N ALA A 490 1.46 7.06 1.23
CA ALA A 490 1.87 6.13 2.28
C ALA A 490 1.10 6.42 3.56
N VAL A 491 0.92 5.38 4.35
CA VAL A 491 0.37 5.45 5.71
C VAL A 491 1.45 4.99 6.67
N ALA A 492 1.80 5.82 7.64
CA ALA A 492 2.80 5.55 8.65
C ALA A 492 2.66 6.54 9.81
N ASP A 493 3.23 6.27 10.97
CA ASP A 493 3.30 7.20 12.09
C ASP A 493 4.55 8.07 11.95
N PHE A 494 4.40 9.29 11.42
CA PHE A 494 5.53 10.18 11.12
C PHE A 494 6.00 11.00 12.33
N ASP A 495 5.13 11.27 13.28
CA ASP A 495 5.50 12.06 14.46
C ASP A 495 5.63 11.22 15.74
N LEU A 496 5.56 9.90 15.60
CA LEU A 496 5.72 8.89 16.64
C LEU A 496 4.76 9.10 17.83
N ASP A 497 3.56 9.59 17.56
CA ASP A 497 2.53 9.74 18.60
C ASP A 497 1.76 8.44 18.89
N GLY A 498 1.91 7.45 18.03
CA GLY A 498 1.30 6.13 18.10
C GLY A 498 0.11 5.95 17.19
N HIS A 499 -0.26 6.98 16.41
CA HIS A 499 -1.37 6.96 15.45
C HIS A 499 -0.84 7.00 14.01
N LEU A 500 -1.59 6.42 13.08
CA LEU A 500 -1.18 6.40 11.68
C LEU A 500 -1.55 7.69 10.94
N ASP A 501 -0.60 8.25 10.23
CA ASP A 501 -0.68 9.45 9.42
C ASP A 501 -0.78 9.10 7.93
N VAL A 502 -1.20 10.06 7.11
CA VAL A 502 -1.30 9.90 5.66
C VAL A 502 -0.44 10.95 4.95
N LEU A 503 0.53 10.48 4.18
CA LEU A 503 1.33 11.31 3.27
C LEU A 503 0.97 10.99 1.83
N VAL A 504 0.67 12.00 1.01
CA VAL A 504 0.47 11.82 -0.43
C VAL A 504 1.42 12.71 -1.23
N ALA A 505 1.91 12.16 -2.33
CA ALA A 505 2.62 12.90 -3.36
C ALA A 505 1.63 13.26 -4.47
N GLY A 506 1.54 14.54 -4.77
CA GLY A 506 0.66 15.07 -5.80
C GLY A 506 1.06 14.60 -7.20
N SER A 507 0.68 15.35 -8.20
CA SER A 507 1.02 15.04 -9.59
C SER A 507 1.77 16.21 -10.25
N ASP A 508 1.80 16.20 -11.57
CA ASP A 508 2.41 17.25 -12.39
C ASP A 508 1.49 18.46 -12.67
N TYR A 509 0.33 18.54 -12.04
CA TYR A 509 -0.54 19.71 -12.18
C TYR A 509 0.05 20.95 -11.51
N PRO A 510 -0.21 22.16 -12.06
CA PRO A 510 0.24 23.41 -11.45
C PRO A 510 -0.31 23.57 -10.02
N GLY A 511 0.56 23.90 -9.07
CA GLY A 511 0.18 24.14 -7.68
C GLY A 511 0.12 22.90 -6.78
N THR A 512 0.23 21.69 -7.34
CA THR A 512 0.23 20.45 -6.54
C THR A 512 1.52 20.30 -5.73
N ARG A 513 1.39 19.72 -4.55
CA ARG A 513 2.46 19.50 -3.57
C ARG A 513 2.30 18.16 -2.87
N ALA A 514 3.31 17.74 -2.12
CA ALA A 514 3.13 16.73 -1.10
C ALA A 514 2.21 17.27 0.02
N VAL A 515 1.35 16.42 0.55
CA VAL A 515 0.42 16.77 1.65
C VAL A 515 0.53 15.70 2.73
N LEU A 516 0.69 16.13 3.97
CA LEU A 516 0.72 15.29 5.15
C LEU A 516 -0.49 15.62 6.04
N TRP A 517 -1.21 14.59 6.43
CA TRP A 517 -2.25 14.64 7.45
C TRP A 517 -1.83 13.77 8.63
N LEU A 518 -1.77 14.35 9.84
CA LEU A 518 -1.57 13.60 11.07
C LEU A 518 -2.88 13.00 11.54
N GLY A 519 -2.86 11.72 11.84
CA GLY A 519 -3.99 10.96 12.33
C GLY A 519 -4.25 11.17 13.82
N LYS A 520 -5.41 10.70 14.28
CA LYS A 520 -5.80 10.73 15.71
C LYS A 520 -6.23 9.37 16.23
N GLY A 521 -6.02 8.30 15.45
CA GLY A 521 -6.42 6.95 15.79
C GLY A 521 -7.94 6.70 15.81
N ASP A 522 -8.73 7.60 15.22
CA ASP A 522 -10.19 7.47 15.13
C ASP A 522 -10.73 7.67 13.70
N GLY A 523 -9.82 7.61 12.71
CA GLY A 523 -10.14 7.89 11.31
C GLY A 523 -10.31 9.37 11.01
N THR A 524 -9.90 10.28 11.92
CA THR A 524 -9.85 11.72 11.67
C THR A 524 -8.43 12.26 11.64
N PHE A 525 -8.22 13.34 10.87
CA PHE A 525 -6.91 13.84 10.52
C PHE A 525 -6.80 15.36 10.65
N VAL A 526 -5.57 15.85 10.76
CA VAL A 526 -5.23 17.27 10.71
C VAL A 526 -4.13 17.50 9.68
N GLU A 527 -4.36 18.37 8.69
CA GLU A 527 -3.34 18.72 7.69
C GLU A 527 -2.20 19.51 8.33
N VAL A 528 -0.96 19.07 8.11
CA VAL A 528 0.25 19.83 8.45
C VAL A 528 0.51 20.86 7.35
N PRO A 529 0.68 22.16 7.67
CA PRO A 529 1.02 23.15 6.65
C PRO A 529 2.29 22.72 5.88
N PHE A 530 2.25 22.74 4.54
CA PHE A 530 3.35 22.23 3.71
C PHE A 530 4.73 22.81 4.04
N ALA A 531 4.80 24.06 4.52
CA ALA A 531 6.05 24.69 4.96
C ALA A 531 6.59 24.10 6.27
N MET A 532 5.76 23.38 7.02
CA MET A 532 6.13 22.71 8.27
C MET A 532 6.27 21.19 8.08
N ALA A 533 5.71 20.64 6.98
CA ALA A 533 5.85 19.27 6.55
C ALA A 533 6.94 19.16 5.47
N ILE A 534 6.50 19.05 4.22
CA ILE A 534 7.38 18.84 3.06
C ILE A 534 7.02 19.85 1.96
N ASP A 535 7.85 20.88 1.76
CA ASP A 535 7.66 21.83 0.66
C ASP A 535 8.25 21.27 -0.65
N HIS A 536 7.57 20.30 -1.25
CA HIS A 536 7.98 19.67 -2.50
C HIS A 536 6.91 19.86 -3.58
N PRO A 537 7.07 20.87 -4.47
CA PRO A 537 6.12 21.08 -5.56
C PRO A 537 6.21 19.96 -6.60
N ARG A 538 5.05 19.56 -7.15
CA ARG A 538 4.91 18.52 -8.18
C ARG A 538 5.57 17.20 -7.80
N ALA A 539 5.48 16.84 -6.54
CA ALA A 539 5.83 15.51 -6.05
C ALA A 539 4.94 14.46 -6.76
N ALA A 540 5.53 13.42 -7.30
CA ALA A 540 4.79 12.47 -8.12
C ALA A 540 5.01 11.00 -7.77
N GLY A 541 6.03 10.68 -7.00
CA GLY A 541 6.31 9.37 -6.47
C GLY A 541 7.03 9.52 -5.15
N LEU A 542 6.78 8.62 -4.20
CA LEU A 542 7.39 8.64 -2.89
C LEU A 542 7.85 7.25 -2.46
N ALA A 543 8.84 7.22 -1.57
CA ALA A 543 9.16 6.10 -0.71
C ALA A 543 9.33 6.64 0.72
N VAL A 544 8.83 5.87 1.69
CA VAL A 544 8.89 6.18 3.12
C VAL A 544 9.70 5.08 3.79
N VAL A 545 10.86 5.42 4.32
CA VAL A 545 11.78 4.48 4.96
C VAL A 545 12.68 5.24 5.94
N ASP A 546 13.15 4.58 6.97
CA ASP A 546 14.18 5.09 7.86
C ASP A 546 15.55 4.95 7.15
N LEU A 547 16.10 6.07 6.66
CA LEU A 547 17.31 6.08 5.81
C LEU A 547 18.61 5.92 6.60
N ASP A 548 18.63 6.30 7.88
CA ASP A 548 19.80 6.22 8.75
C ASP A 548 19.60 5.35 10.00
N LEU A 549 18.44 4.69 10.08
CA LEU A 549 18.02 3.77 11.15
C LEU A 549 18.06 4.45 12.54
N ASP A 550 17.69 5.76 12.59
CA ASP A 550 17.57 6.49 13.84
C ASP A 550 16.21 6.30 14.51
N GLY A 551 15.22 5.76 13.77
CA GLY A 551 13.92 5.31 14.27
C GLY A 551 12.74 6.17 13.87
N ASP A 552 12.94 7.28 13.18
CA ASP A 552 11.85 8.00 12.52
C ASP A 552 11.86 7.77 10.99
N LEU A 553 10.72 7.89 10.37
CA LEU A 553 10.58 7.58 8.94
C LEU A 553 10.85 8.81 8.09
N ASP A 554 11.87 8.69 7.25
CA ASP A 554 12.25 9.67 6.24
C ASP A 554 11.43 9.52 4.95
N VAL A 555 11.50 10.52 4.08
CA VAL A 555 10.76 10.55 2.83
C VAL A 555 11.66 10.87 1.64
N VAL A 556 11.56 10.04 0.60
CA VAL A 556 12.23 10.28 -0.68
C VAL A 556 11.17 10.59 -1.74
N LEU A 557 11.26 11.76 -2.38
CA LEU A 557 10.27 12.25 -3.33
C LEU A 557 10.84 12.50 -4.72
N GLY A 558 10.15 11.96 -5.73
CA GLY A 558 10.39 12.29 -7.13
C GLY A 558 9.64 13.55 -7.58
N SER A 559 10.15 14.23 -8.59
CA SER A 559 9.54 15.44 -9.15
C SER A 559 9.12 15.23 -10.60
N SER A 560 7.97 15.75 -10.99
CA SER A 560 7.52 15.74 -12.40
C SER A 560 7.56 17.11 -13.05
N ARG A 561 7.95 17.12 -14.32
CA ARG A 561 7.94 18.30 -15.19
C ARG A 561 7.03 18.18 -16.41
N ASN A 562 6.26 17.10 -16.51
CA ASN A 562 5.48 16.79 -17.74
C ASN A 562 4.53 17.91 -18.17
N ARG A 563 4.00 18.71 -17.25
CA ARG A 563 3.09 19.85 -17.52
C ARG A 563 3.76 21.21 -17.31
N CYS A 564 5.10 21.27 -17.24
CA CYS A 564 5.84 22.53 -17.21
C CYS A 564 5.94 23.10 -18.62
N SER A 565 5.17 24.13 -18.92
CA SER A 565 5.26 24.87 -20.19
C SER A 565 6.33 25.94 -20.10
N GLY A 566 7.54 25.69 -20.57
CA GLY A 566 8.60 26.70 -20.70
C GLY A 566 9.55 26.80 -19.51
N ALA A 567 9.96 27.99 -19.13
CA ALA A 567 10.97 28.25 -18.09
C ALA A 567 10.52 27.79 -16.70
N ALA A 568 11.50 27.44 -15.88
CA ALA A 568 11.26 27.16 -14.45
C ALA A 568 10.57 28.37 -13.80
N GLY A 569 9.42 28.11 -13.15
CA GLY A 569 8.68 29.06 -12.33
C GLY A 569 8.61 28.57 -10.91
N ALA A 570 7.95 29.30 -10.01
CA ALA A 570 7.81 28.90 -8.62
C ALA A 570 7.16 27.49 -8.45
N ASP A 571 6.33 27.08 -9.40
CA ASP A 571 5.66 25.79 -9.44
C ASP A 571 6.35 24.71 -10.28
N CYS A 572 7.33 25.06 -11.08
CA CYS A 572 8.05 24.12 -11.93
C CYS A 572 9.47 23.94 -11.38
N PRO A 573 9.80 22.75 -10.86
CA PRO A 573 11.17 22.50 -10.45
C PRO A 573 12.12 22.67 -11.63
N PRO A 574 13.37 23.10 -11.40
CA PRO A 574 14.32 23.32 -12.50
C PRO A 574 14.65 22.05 -13.27
N ASP A 575 14.55 20.90 -12.63
CA ASP A 575 14.73 19.56 -13.18
C ASP A 575 13.87 18.53 -12.43
N GLU A 576 13.87 17.28 -12.88
CA GLU A 576 13.17 16.14 -12.28
C GLU A 576 13.99 15.54 -11.12
N ARG A 577 14.53 16.37 -10.24
CA ARG A 577 15.37 15.91 -9.13
C ARG A 577 14.58 15.09 -8.13
N VAL A 578 15.19 14.04 -7.62
CA VAL A 578 14.76 13.37 -6.41
C VAL A 578 15.27 14.16 -5.22
N ARG A 579 14.44 14.31 -4.19
CA ARG A 579 14.80 14.97 -2.94
C ARG A 579 14.59 14.01 -1.78
N PHE A 580 15.50 14.11 -0.83
CA PHE A 580 15.51 13.37 0.42
C PHE A 580 15.10 14.32 1.54
N TRP A 581 14.13 13.91 2.32
CA TRP A 581 13.57 14.68 3.42
C TRP A 581 13.77 13.89 4.70
N ARG A 582 14.61 14.41 5.58
CA ARG A 582 14.83 13.83 6.90
C ARG A 582 13.68 14.21 7.81
N ASN A 583 13.17 13.23 8.54
CA ASN A 583 12.30 13.47 9.68
C ASN A 583 13.13 14.01 10.86
N GLU A 584 12.58 14.92 11.61
CA GLU A 584 13.26 15.57 12.73
C GLU A 584 12.65 15.20 14.09
N THR A 585 11.80 14.19 14.14
CA THR A 585 11.14 13.73 15.36
C THR A 585 12.13 13.14 16.35
N ILE A 586 13.14 12.40 15.87
CA ILE A 586 14.26 11.86 16.65
C ILE A 586 15.53 12.72 16.51
N GLY A 587 15.51 13.78 15.74
CA GLY A 587 16.66 14.61 15.38
C GLY A 587 17.33 15.40 16.52
N ALA A 588 18.05 16.47 16.15
CA ALA A 588 18.99 17.22 17.01
C ALA A 588 18.41 17.86 18.29
N THR A 589 17.10 17.93 18.46
CA THR A 589 16.42 18.53 19.63
C THR A 589 16.09 17.55 20.75
N GLY A 590 16.40 16.28 20.58
CA GLY A 590 16.13 15.17 21.50
C GLY A 590 15.03 14.24 20.97
N ALA A 591 15.28 12.95 21.09
CA ALA A 591 14.34 11.91 20.63
C ALA A 591 12.99 12.01 21.33
N ARG A 592 11.92 11.97 20.56
CA ARG A 592 10.54 11.91 21.04
C ARG A 592 9.83 10.73 20.38
N GLY A 593 8.86 10.14 21.11
CA GLY A 593 8.17 8.96 20.68
C GLY A 593 9.02 7.69 20.80
N ASN A 594 8.36 6.59 21.05
CA ASN A 594 8.98 5.28 21.02
C ASN A 594 8.54 4.56 19.75
N TRP A 595 9.36 3.68 19.27
CA TRP A 595 9.16 3.01 17.99
C TRP A 595 9.65 1.56 18.02
N LEU A 596 9.30 0.82 16.98
CA LEU A 596 9.77 -0.53 16.73
C LEU A 596 9.84 -0.75 15.22
N ALA A 597 10.96 -1.23 14.70
CA ALA A 597 11.05 -1.69 13.32
C ALA A 597 11.22 -3.21 13.30
N LEU A 598 10.33 -3.92 12.60
CA LEU A 598 10.28 -5.37 12.58
C LEU A 598 10.76 -5.91 11.23
N GLN A 599 11.82 -6.68 11.24
CA GLN A 599 12.24 -7.53 10.14
C GLN A 599 11.61 -8.91 10.31
N LEU A 600 10.67 -9.27 9.47
CA LEU A 600 10.05 -10.59 9.47
C LEU A 600 10.82 -11.52 8.55
N VAL A 601 11.14 -12.72 9.04
CA VAL A 601 11.84 -13.73 8.23
C VAL A 601 11.03 -15.01 8.28
N GLY A 602 10.38 -15.33 7.16
CA GLY A 602 9.63 -16.55 6.98
C GLY A 602 10.48 -17.81 6.92
N GLY A 603 9.83 -18.95 6.89
CA GLY A 603 10.48 -20.26 6.88
C GLY A 603 9.48 -21.39 7.15
N GLY A 604 9.98 -22.52 7.64
CA GLY A 604 9.16 -23.69 7.90
C GLY A 604 9.17 -24.69 6.73
N GLU A 605 8.38 -25.77 6.86
CA GLU A 605 8.27 -26.82 5.83
C GLU A 605 6.80 -27.27 5.66
N GLY A 606 6.46 -27.80 4.47
CA GLY A 606 5.12 -28.29 4.17
C GLY A 606 4.05 -27.20 4.33
N ASP A 607 2.89 -27.54 4.91
CA ASP A 607 1.77 -26.61 5.13
C ASP A 607 2.13 -25.45 6.07
N ALA A 608 3.23 -25.58 6.79
CA ALA A 608 3.76 -24.56 7.67
C ALA A 608 4.89 -23.73 7.03
N ARG A 609 5.12 -23.81 5.75
CA ARG A 609 6.09 -22.99 5.01
C ARG A 609 5.46 -21.61 4.73
N SER A 610 6.15 -20.55 5.11
CA SER A 610 5.85 -19.18 4.73
C SER A 610 6.95 -18.61 3.84
N ASN A 611 6.59 -17.66 2.96
CA ASN A 611 7.59 -17.01 2.11
C ASN A 611 8.66 -16.30 2.97
N ARG A 612 9.87 -16.27 2.47
CA ARG A 612 11.05 -15.81 3.22
C ARG A 612 10.98 -14.32 3.55
N SER A 613 10.40 -13.52 2.68
CA SER A 613 10.20 -12.09 2.90
C SER A 613 9.15 -11.77 3.97
N GLY A 614 8.33 -12.73 4.39
CA GLY A 614 7.21 -12.50 5.33
C GLY A 614 6.05 -11.69 4.75
N ILE A 615 6.00 -11.47 3.44
CA ILE A 615 4.91 -10.72 2.77
C ILE A 615 3.57 -11.41 3.00
N GLY A 616 2.56 -10.66 3.47
CA GLY A 616 1.25 -11.17 3.90
C GLY A 616 1.19 -11.58 5.37
N ALA A 617 2.29 -11.42 6.13
CA ALA A 617 2.24 -11.63 7.58
C ALA A 617 1.47 -10.51 8.28
N ARG A 618 0.50 -10.88 9.13
CA ARG A 618 -0.22 -9.96 10.01
C ARG A 618 0.46 -9.92 11.37
N VAL A 619 0.72 -8.72 11.85
CA VAL A 619 1.44 -8.46 13.09
C VAL A 619 0.56 -7.66 14.05
N GLU A 620 0.44 -8.14 15.28
CA GLU A 620 -0.21 -7.43 16.37
C GLU A 620 0.87 -7.04 17.39
N VAL A 621 1.09 -5.75 17.59
CA VAL A 621 2.02 -5.22 18.60
C VAL A 621 1.23 -4.69 19.77
N VAL A 622 1.43 -5.28 20.96
CA VAL A 622 0.81 -4.80 22.20
C VAL A 622 1.84 -4.00 22.97
N ALA A 623 1.56 -2.72 23.16
CA ALA A 623 2.43 -1.81 23.90
C ALA A 623 1.60 -0.73 24.62
N GLY A 624 1.85 -0.55 25.92
CA GLY A 624 1.10 0.39 26.76
C GLY A 624 -0.39 0.05 26.87
N GLY A 625 -0.76 -1.22 26.73
CA GLY A 625 -2.14 -1.69 26.76
C GLY A 625 -2.93 -1.40 25.46
N GLN A 626 -2.30 -0.89 24.44
CA GLN A 626 -2.88 -0.70 23.09
C GLN A 626 -2.35 -1.78 22.15
N THR A 627 -3.22 -2.25 21.25
CA THR A 627 -2.85 -3.18 20.17
C THR A 627 -2.80 -2.40 18.86
N ARG A 628 -1.72 -2.55 18.12
CA ARG A 628 -1.53 -2.02 16.76
C ARG A 628 -1.46 -3.17 15.79
N VAL A 629 -2.24 -3.10 14.74
CA VAL A 629 -2.32 -4.15 13.72
C VAL A 629 -1.66 -3.66 12.43
N LEU A 630 -0.77 -4.49 11.89
CA LEU A 630 -0.06 -4.22 10.65
C LEU A 630 -0.06 -5.47 9.76
N GLU A 631 0.11 -5.26 8.47
CA GLU A 631 0.37 -6.32 7.51
C GLU A 631 1.54 -5.95 6.60
N LEU A 632 2.46 -6.89 6.37
CA LEU A 632 3.60 -6.66 5.49
C LEU A 632 3.19 -6.82 4.03
N GLN A 633 3.20 -5.72 3.28
CA GLN A 633 2.76 -5.66 1.89
C GLN A 633 3.92 -5.80 0.91
N GLY A 634 3.71 -6.52 -0.19
CA GLY A 634 4.68 -6.75 -1.26
C GLY A 634 4.67 -5.73 -2.39
N GLY A 635 4.33 -4.46 -2.06
CA GLY A 635 4.18 -3.36 -3.01
C GLY A 635 2.72 -3.05 -3.31
N TYR A 636 2.45 -1.82 -3.75
CA TYR A 636 1.10 -1.33 -4.03
C TYR A 636 1.11 -0.11 -4.96
N GLY A 637 -0.07 0.33 -5.40
CA GLY A 637 -0.27 1.58 -6.11
C GLY A 637 0.39 1.67 -7.48
N HIS A 638 0.46 2.88 -8.00
CA HIS A 638 0.86 3.16 -9.39
C HIS A 638 2.37 3.02 -9.60
N PHE A 639 2.77 2.19 -10.56
CA PHE A 639 4.15 1.81 -10.89
C PHE A 639 4.91 1.04 -9.80
N GLY A 640 4.21 0.32 -8.93
CA GLY A 640 4.84 -0.55 -7.94
C GLY A 640 5.56 0.29 -6.88
N GLN A 641 4.81 1.02 -6.07
CA GLN A 641 5.35 1.69 -4.90
C GLN A 641 5.69 0.65 -3.83
N GLN A 642 6.85 0.79 -3.22
CA GLN A 642 7.22 -0.05 -2.08
C GLN A 642 8.15 0.71 -1.13
N ASN A 643 7.89 0.60 0.17
CA ASN A 643 8.53 1.33 1.24
C ASN A 643 9.51 0.46 2.05
N GLY A 644 10.14 -0.53 1.42
CA GLY A 644 10.95 -1.53 2.10
C GLY A 644 10.13 -2.67 2.71
N LEU A 645 10.81 -3.57 3.40
CA LEU A 645 10.22 -4.76 4.04
C LEU A 645 10.39 -4.73 5.58
N LEU A 646 10.78 -3.60 6.15
CA LEU A 646 10.71 -3.36 7.59
C LEU A 646 9.34 -2.79 7.96
N LEU A 647 8.61 -3.46 8.84
CA LEU A 647 7.39 -2.91 9.43
C LEU A 647 7.76 -1.92 10.54
N HIS A 648 7.48 -0.67 10.35
CA HIS A 648 7.68 0.37 11.34
C HIS A 648 6.41 0.61 12.14
N VAL A 649 6.55 0.74 13.46
CA VAL A 649 5.45 0.92 14.41
C VAL A 649 5.81 2.03 15.37
N GLY A 650 5.06 3.13 15.36
CA GLY A 650 5.13 4.11 16.43
C GLY A 650 4.42 3.59 17.67
N LEU A 651 5.04 3.79 18.81
CA LEU A 651 4.53 3.32 20.11
C LEU A 651 4.07 4.48 21.02
N GLY A 652 4.19 5.73 20.54
CA GLY A 652 3.84 6.91 21.29
C GLY A 652 4.61 7.03 22.61
N ALA A 653 3.89 7.07 23.72
CA ALA A 653 4.48 7.12 25.07
C ALA A 653 4.90 5.73 25.58
N ALA A 654 4.46 4.64 24.95
CA ALA A 654 4.74 3.29 25.42
C ALA A 654 6.18 2.89 25.11
N CYS A 655 6.93 2.50 26.11
CA CYS A 655 8.31 2.03 26.00
C CYS A 655 8.43 0.51 26.23
N ASP A 656 7.41 -0.08 26.87
CA ASP A 656 7.35 -1.51 27.10
C ASP A 656 6.48 -2.16 26.02
N VAL A 657 7.03 -3.13 25.33
CA VAL A 657 6.34 -3.99 24.39
C VAL A 657 5.95 -5.26 25.14
N GLU A 658 4.65 -5.43 25.41
CA GLU A 658 4.15 -6.59 26.16
C GLU A 658 4.27 -7.87 25.32
N SER A 659 3.94 -7.76 24.01
CA SER A 659 4.08 -8.86 23.05
C SER A 659 4.05 -8.39 21.60
N VAL A 660 4.67 -9.16 20.73
CA VAL A 660 4.47 -9.09 19.28
C VAL A 660 3.97 -10.44 18.80
N LYS A 661 2.78 -10.47 18.26
CA LYS A 661 2.15 -11.67 17.72
C LYS A 661 2.20 -11.61 16.19
N VAL A 662 2.73 -12.66 15.56
CA VAL A 662 2.86 -12.77 14.11
C VAL A 662 2.01 -13.94 13.63
N ARG A 663 1.03 -13.67 12.77
CA ARG A 663 0.37 -14.69 11.96
C ARG A 663 1.12 -14.78 10.63
N TRP A 664 1.81 -15.90 10.44
CA TRP A 664 2.60 -16.15 9.25
C TRP A 664 1.70 -16.49 8.04
N PRO A 665 2.07 -16.06 6.83
CA PRO A 665 1.32 -16.35 5.60
C PRO A 665 1.59 -17.78 5.13
N ASP A 666 1.05 -18.77 5.83
CA ASP A 666 1.17 -20.20 5.53
C ASP A 666 -0.16 -20.93 5.60
N LEU A 667 -0.24 -22.12 4.96
CA LEU A 667 -1.47 -22.91 4.93
C LEU A 667 -1.95 -23.36 6.32
N ALA A 668 -1.02 -23.53 7.26
CA ALA A 668 -1.33 -23.96 8.62
C ALA A 668 -1.93 -22.81 9.46
N GLY A 669 -1.83 -21.56 9.00
CA GLY A 669 -2.25 -20.37 9.77
C GLY A 669 -1.44 -20.22 11.06
N THR A 670 -0.13 -20.46 10.97
CA THR A 670 0.76 -20.46 12.14
C THR A 670 0.82 -19.09 12.80
N VAL A 671 0.58 -19.07 14.11
CA VAL A 671 0.70 -17.86 14.93
C VAL A 671 1.83 -18.07 15.95
N GLU A 672 2.74 -17.12 16.01
CA GLU A 672 3.81 -17.08 17.02
C GLU A 672 3.74 -15.80 17.82
N THR A 673 4.04 -15.88 19.13
CA THR A 673 4.08 -14.73 20.01
C THR A 673 5.49 -14.55 20.55
N PHE A 674 6.06 -13.38 20.32
CA PHE A 674 7.37 -12.97 20.81
C PHE A 674 7.16 -12.03 22.00
N VAL A 675 7.84 -12.36 23.10
CA VAL A 675 7.88 -11.53 24.31
C VAL A 675 9.30 -11.07 24.58
N GLY A 676 9.47 -10.05 25.43
CA GLY A 676 10.80 -9.47 25.70
C GLY A 676 11.34 -8.62 24.55
N VAL A 677 10.47 -8.17 23.64
CA VAL A 677 10.82 -7.26 22.55
C VAL A 677 11.14 -5.88 23.11
N ARG A 678 12.23 -5.26 22.66
CA ARG A 678 12.68 -3.94 23.11
C ARG A 678 12.24 -2.86 22.15
N ALA A 679 11.62 -1.82 22.66
CA ALA A 679 11.32 -0.60 21.92
C ALA A 679 12.62 0.13 21.52
N ASN A 680 12.51 1.04 20.55
CA ASN A 680 13.57 1.86 19.98
C ASN A 680 14.70 1.02 19.39
N ARG A 681 14.30 -0.02 18.62
CA ARG A 681 15.21 -1.00 18.00
C ARG A 681 14.66 -1.53 16.68
N VAL A 682 15.58 -1.94 15.82
CA VAL A 682 15.29 -2.89 14.75
C VAL A 682 15.34 -4.29 15.34
N VAL A 683 14.25 -5.04 15.16
CA VAL A 683 14.06 -6.37 15.75
C VAL A 683 13.77 -7.38 14.65
N ARG A 684 14.56 -8.43 14.57
CA ARG A 684 14.32 -9.56 13.67
C ARG A 684 13.48 -10.60 14.37
N LEU A 685 12.35 -10.94 13.76
CA LEU A 685 11.46 -12.01 14.16
C LEU A 685 11.51 -13.10 13.09
N GLU A 686 12.17 -14.20 13.41
CA GLU A 686 12.31 -15.34 12.51
C GLU A 686 11.37 -16.45 12.94
N ARG A 687 10.65 -17.01 11.97
CA ARG A 687 9.70 -18.07 12.19
C ARG A 687 10.37 -19.30 12.81
N GLY A 688 9.80 -19.80 13.90
CA GLY A 688 10.32 -20.94 14.66
C GLY A 688 11.48 -20.60 15.60
N ALA A 689 12.00 -19.38 15.63
CA ALA A 689 13.08 -18.99 16.53
C ALA A 689 12.64 -18.84 17.99
N GLY A 690 11.35 -18.52 18.23
CA GLY A 690 10.73 -18.41 19.56
C GLY A 690 11.23 -17.22 20.40
N LYS A 691 12.13 -16.40 19.88
CA LYS A 691 12.67 -15.20 20.54
C LYS A 691 13.09 -14.13 19.54
N PRO A 692 13.05 -12.84 19.93
CA PRO A 692 13.54 -11.75 19.09
C PRO A 692 15.07 -11.79 18.96
N ALA A 693 15.59 -11.24 17.83
CA ALA A 693 16.99 -10.94 17.62
C ALA A 693 17.17 -9.45 17.30
N TYR A 694 18.35 -8.90 17.63
CA TYR A 694 18.67 -7.50 17.49
C TYR A 694 19.88 -7.33 16.57
N PRO A 695 19.66 -7.19 15.25
CA PRO A 695 20.74 -7.29 14.26
C PRO A 695 21.74 -6.11 14.29
N LEU A 696 21.36 -4.98 14.90
CA LEU A 696 22.20 -3.78 15.01
C LEU A 696 22.86 -3.59 16.38
N ASP A 697 22.59 -4.43 17.38
CA ASP A 697 23.12 -4.34 18.75
C ASP A 697 24.40 -5.20 18.97
#